data_9061ea8c780d864b2455467d7b7fc230
#
_entry.id   9061ea8c780d864b2455467d7b7fc230
#
_cell.length_a   1.000
_cell.length_b   1.000
_cell.length_c   1.000
_cell.angle_alpha   90.00
_cell.angle_beta   90.00
_cell.angle_gamma   90.00
#
_symmetry.space_group_name_H-M   'P 1'
#
loop_
_entity.id
_entity.type
_entity.pdbx_description
1 polymer ?
#
loop_
_entity_poly.entity_id
_entity_poly.type
_entity_poly.pdbx_seq_one_letter_code
_entity_poly.pdbx_strand_id
1 'polypeptide(L)'
;MKYKSLLVLSLAVVLTSCKMEEIQDNISVSGYWAQLNSVSQAKSFVRFDKGLFYTYSLPEALTVVNGTVWGYDEDEFKESEVGRCWYSIDGGVLQVHAGQNDRAGQVSVSGDKLTWDGVEYVSVKSFREANYSSIQPEKDRISLSYAAESEAIKVKITNPLPNAILKAETSTQWIRNLSYSNELLSFDVTEVQALAAGTITLSYPGAEDVRLVVSRSSGIRIVVDKQDLSYGYKSQSVSLGYRITGADASARISAEKEPWNATWLKNLNVSDGFISFELDENNTGETRAATIRLHTQYADDVTVSLSQLSSSTSISLAPSYENTDYKQKSLSFRFSIEDPQEGKILEAKSDDNWISDILTVNDVVSYKITENTSLRIREGTISLIYGNVKGLYTVHQATNILDLSSSATANCYVVSSPGCYKIKAVKGNSSVSVGSVSSCRVLWESFGTDEPINSNDLIEDVLYDSGYICFKTSEIFRKGNAVITANGGGRILWSWHIWLTDQPQGQRYDNNGRYTATMMDRNLGATSATPEDAGTIGLLYQWGRKDPFLNYRNLNSYGNFVAKSTAEWPSPITSTSSTGTIEYAVEHPTTFIIGNEHNYDWYYTGNVNKNENSRWQSKKTIYDPCPAGWHVPDDDVWENAFGITTFFKESFSGRGIDFSKTKYSLGHNGPIWYPASGRRVYKTGKIDGVGFFGSFWTNGTSSSIYPWPADYFYFGYGEVWPLKSENRSSGLAVRCQKE
;
A
#
# COMPACT_ATOMS: atom_id res chain seq x y z
N MET A 1 -3.21 -25.71 16.75
CA MET A 1 -4.20 -26.79 16.45
C MET A 1 -5.50 -26.09 16.08
N LYS A 2 -5.83 -26.07 14.79
CA LYS A 2 -7.16 -25.62 14.34
C LYS A 2 -8.01 -26.88 14.25
N TYR A 3 -9.02 -27.00 15.08
CA TYR A 3 -10.03 -28.03 14.92
C TYR A 3 -10.82 -27.74 13.65
N LYS A 4 -10.58 -28.50 12.59
CA LYS A 4 -11.52 -28.63 11.47
C LYS A 4 -12.55 -29.65 11.90
N SER A 5 -13.77 -29.22 12.22
CA SER A 5 -14.85 -30.15 12.50
C SER A 5 -15.29 -30.83 11.19
N LEU A 6 -15.01 -32.11 11.06
CA LEU A 6 -15.60 -32.98 10.02
C LEU A 6 -17.06 -33.22 10.37
N LEU A 7 -17.97 -32.92 9.46
CA LEU A 7 -19.36 -33.37 9.58
C LEU A 7 -19.44 -34.82 9.04
N VAL A 8 -19.43 -35.76 9.95
CA VAL A 8 -19.51 -37.20 9.64
C VAL A 8 -21.00 -37.56 9.49
N LEU A 9 -21.42 -37.91 8.27
CA LEU A 9 -22.70 -38.57 8.07
C LEU A 9 -22.55 -40.04 8.49
N SER A 10 -23.05 -40.37 9.68
CA SER A 10 -23.04 -41.74 10.20
C SER A 10 -24.10 -42.59 9.48
N LEU A 11 -23.66 -43.50 8.61
CA LEU A 11 -24.46 -44.61 8.17
C LEU A 11 -23.98 -45.86 8.93
N ALA A 12 -24.79 -46.28 9.90
CA ALA A 12 -24.51 -47.54 10.61
C ALA A 12 -24.83 -48.73 9.68
N VAL A 13 -23.81 -49.45 9.24
CA VAL A 13 -23.98 -50.68 8.44
C VAL A 13 -23.52 -51.85 9.26
N VAL A 14 -24.40 -52.85 9.44
CA VAL A 14 -24.11 -54.12 10.04
C VAL A 14 -23.27 -54.98 9.09
N LEU A 15 -22.08 -55.35 9.49
CA LEU A 15 -21.13 -56.18 8.73
C LEU A 15 -21.51 -57.65 8.83
N THR A 16 -21.95 -58.24 7.74
CA THR A 16 -21.86 -59.69 7.51
C THR A 16 -20.70 -59.97 6.57
N SER A 17 -19.78 -60.84 6.97
CA SER A 17 -18.62 -61.21 6.19
C SER A 17 -19.01 -61.97 4.92
N CYS A 18 -18.71 -61.41 3.74
CA CYS A 18 -18.76 -62.17 2.47
C CYS A 18 -17.37 -62.33 1.91
N LYS A 19 -17.09 -63.52 1.39
CA LYS A 19 -15.87 -63.88 0.66
C LYS A 19 -15.85 -63.18 -0.68
N MET A 20 -14.71 -62.57 -1.04
CA MET A 20 -14.46 -61.99 -2.37
C MET A 20 -14.18 -63.06 -3.40
N GLU A 21 -14.88 -63.02 -4.52
CA GLU A 21 -14.45 -63.63 -5.78
C GLU A 21 -13.76 -62.59 -6.65
N GLU A 22 -12.59 -62.88 -7.19
CA GLU A 22 -11.87 -62.01 -8.14
C GLU A 22 -12.60 -61.97 -9.47
N ILE A 23 -13.03 -60.77 -9.87
CA ILE A 23 -13.61 -60.52 -11.20
C ILE A 23 -12.55 -59.76 -12.03
N GLN A 24 -12.17 -60.32 -13.17
CA GLN A 24 -11.24 -59.71 -14.13
C GLN A 24 -11.97 -58.76 -15.07
N ASP A 25 -12.06 -57.48 -14.69
CA ASP A 25 -12.24 -56.41 -15.64
C ASP A 25 -10.95 -55.59 -15.76
N ASN A 26 -10.57 -55.26 -16.99
CA ASN A 26 -9.35 -54.50 -17.30
C ASN A 26 -9.38 -53.04 -16.80
N ILE A 27 -10.40 -52.61 -16.06
CA ILE A 27 -10.54 -51.24 -15.54
C ILE A 27 -10.06 -51.24 -14.09
N SER A 28 -8.95 -50.58 -13.82
CA SER A 28 -8.44 -50.36 -12.45
C SER A 28 -8.85 -49.00 -11.92
N VAL A 29 -9.64 -48.99 -10.87
CA VAL A 29 -10.06 -47.78 -10.16
C VAL A 29 -9.32 -47.58 -8.84
N SER A 30 -8.36 -48.47 -8.49
CA SER A 30 -7.65 -48.45 -7.21
C SER A 30 -6.99 -47.07 -6.93
N GLY A 31 -7.08 -46.61 -5.71
CA GLY A 31 -6.48 -45.37 -5.22
C GLY A 31 -7.50 -44.30 -4.81
N TYR A 32 -6.99 -43.10 -4.58
CA TYR A 32 -7.77 -41.93 -4.22
C TYR A 32 -8.18 -41.11 -5.45
N TRP A 33 -9.38 -40.62 -5.45
CA TRP A 33 -9.95 -39.80 -6.52
C TRP A 33 -10.68 -38.61 -5.93
N ALA A 34 -10.47 -37.40 -6.52
CA ALA A 34 -11.08 -36.15 -6.08
C ALA A 34 -12.10 -35.66 -7.12
N GLN A 35 -13.30 -35.37 -6.67
CA GLN A 35 -14.28 -34.67 -7.51
C GLN A 35 -14.03 -33.15 -7.42
N LEU A 36 -13.59 -32.54 -8.50
CA LEU A 36 -13.31 -31.12 -8.52
C LEU A 36 -14.60 -30.28 -8.56
N ASN A 37 -14.68 -29.29 -7.67
CA ASN A 37 -15.74 -28.28 -7.63
C ASN A 37 -15.41 -27.08 -8.53
N SER A 38 -14.11 -26.86 -8.79
CA SER A 38 -13.54 -25.84 -9.66
C SER A 38 -12.23 -26.38 -10.25
N VAL A 39 -11.47 -25.58 -10.97
CA VAL A 39 -10.25 -26.00 -11.70
C VAL A 39 -9.24 -26.75 -10.79
N SER A 40 -9.16 -26.40 -9.50
CA SER A 40 -8.18 -26.97 -8.58
C SER A 40 -8.72 -27.23 -7.17
N GLN A 41 -10.02 -27.25 -6.97
CA GLN A 41 -10.63 -27.38 -5.65
C GLN A 41 -11.57 -28.58 -5.59
N ALA A 42 -11.45 -29.38 -4.55
CA ALA A 42 -12.31 -30.54 -4.32
C ALA A 42 -12.83 -30.57 -2.87
N LYS A 43 -14.11 -30.89 -2.71
CA LYS A 43 -14.75 -31.17 -1.42
C LYS A 43 -15.06 -32.64 -1.22
N SER A 44 -15.26 -33.35 -2.32
CA SER A 44 -15.66 -34.75 -2.33
C SER A 44 -14.53 -35.63 -2.85
N PHE A 45 -14.26 -36.70 -2.13
CA PHE A 45 -13.23 -37.66 -2.46
C PHE A 45 -13.78 -39.09 -2.35
N VAL A 46 -13.26 -39.98 -3.18
CA VAL A 46 -13.54 -41.41 -3.10
C VAL A 46 -12.22 -42.15 -3.12
N ARG A 47 -12.19 -43.29 -2.42
CA ARG A 47 -11.06 -44.21 -2.45
C ARG A 47 -11.54 -45.64 -2.71
N PHE A 48 -10.84 -46.28 -3.60
CA PHE A 48 -11.00 -47.69 -3.88
C PHE A 48 -9.75 -48.45 -3.44
N ASP A 49 -9.90 -49.39 -2.51
CA ASP A 49 -8.79 -50.19 -1.97
C ASP A 49 -9.21 -51.60 -1.75
N LYS A 50 -8.63 -52.56 -2.50
CA LYS A 50 -8.81 -54.02 -2.38
C LYS A 50 -10.28 -54.45 -2.25
N GLY A 51 -11.14 -53.91 -3.13
CA GLY A 51 -12.57 -54.22 -3.14
C GLY A 51 -13.42 -53.45 -2.13
N LEU A 52 -12.81 -52.57 -1.35
CA LEU A 52 -13.50 -51.66 -0.44
C LEU A 52 -13.61 -50.26 -1.07
N PHE A 53 -14.75 -49.61 -0.81
CA PHE A 53 -15.04 -48.27 -1.24
C PHE A 53 -15.23 -47.34 -0.04
N TYR A 54 -14.59 -46.18 -0.11
CA TYR A 54 -14.69 -45.12 0.88
C TYR A 54 -15.09 -43.81 0.20
N THR A 55 -15.92 -43.05 0.84
CA THR A 55 -16.28 -41.71 0.38
C THR A 55 -16.30 -40.74 1.53
N TYR A 56 -15.92 -39.52 1.28
CA TYR A 56 -15.96 -38.45 2.26
C TYR A 56 -16.10 -37.09 1.59
N SER A 57 -16.76 -36.19 2.31
CA SER A 57 -16.98 -34.79 1.91
C SER A 57 -16.48 -33.89 3.02
N LEU A 58 -15.73 -32.87 2.65
CA LEU A 58 -15.16 -31.92 3.57
C LEU A 58 -16.03 -30.65 3.63
N PRO A 59 -16.10 -29.97 4.78
CA PRO A 59 -16.82 -28.71 4.90
C PRO A 59 -16.16 -27.60 4.05
N GLU A 60 -14.84 -27.63 3.92
CA GLU A 60 -14.06 -26.71 3.08
C GLU A 60 -13.40 -27.49 1.93
N ALA A 61 -13.26 -26.81 0.77
CA ALA A 61 -12.57 -27.40 -0.36
C ALA A 61 -11.06 -27.43 -0.12
N LEU A 62 -10.43 -28.54 -0.46
CA LEU A 62 -8.98 -28.67 -0.49
C LEU A 62 -8.46 -28.41 -1.89
N THR A 63 -7.25 -27.90 -1.98
CA THR A 63 -6.59 -27.69 -3.27
C THR A 63 -6.00 -29.02 -3.76
N VAL A 64 -6.34 -29.38 -4.99
CA VAL A 64 -5.87 -30.59 -5.68
C VAL A 64 -5.23 -30.19 -7.00
N VAL A 65 -3.90 -30.32 -7.10
CA VAL A 65 -3.16 -29.96 -8.31
C VAL A 65 -2.16 -31.06 -8.67
N ASN A 66 -2.17 -31.46 -9.93
CA ASN A 66 -1.30 -32.52 -10.47
C ASN A 66 -1.34 -33.80 -9.65
N GLY A 67 -2.49 -34.14 -9.08
CA GLY A 67 -2.68 -35.30 -8.25
C GLY A 67 -2.18 -35.17 -6.80
N THR A 68 -1.81 -33.98 -6.36
CA THR A 68 -1.44 -33.73 -4.96
C THR A 68 -2.56 -32.97 -4.24
N VAL A 69 -2.99 -33.48 -3.09
CA VAL A 69 -3.89 -32.80 -2.15
C VAL A 69 -3.04 -32.03 -1.15
N TRP A 70 -3.33 -30.74 -1.01
CA TRP A 70 -2.55 -29.83 -0.16
C TRP A 70 -3.31 -29.42 1.10
N GLY A 71 -2.59 -29.31 2.19
CA GLY A 71 -3.11 -28.87 3.48
C GLY A 71 -3.74 -29.99 4.30
N TYR A 72 -3.47 -31.25 3.94
CA TYR A 72 -3.97 -32.42 4.67
C TYR A 72 -2.96 -33.55 4.64
N ASP A 73 -2.80 -34.29 5.74
CA ASP A 73 -1.99 -35.50 5.82
C ASP A 73 -2.80 -36.71 5.35
N GLU A 74 -2.15 -37.64 4.67
CA GLU A 74 -2.78 -38.90 4.23
C GLU A 74 -3.33 -39.73 5.40
N ASP A 75 -2.63 -39.73 6.54
CA ASP A 75 -3.06 -40.50 7.71
C ASP A 75 -4.28 -39.86 8.40
N GLU A 76 -4.33 -38.52 8.53
CA GLU A 76 -5.54 -37.79 8.97
C GLU A 76 -6.71 -38.00 8.02
N PHE A 77 -6.42 -38.12 6.73
CA PHE A 77 -7.43 -38.37 5.72
C PHE A 77 -8.03 -39.77 5.86
N LYS A 78 -7.19 -40.81 6.09
CA LYS A 78 -7.61 -42.18 6.37
C LYS A 78 -8.42 -42.28 7.66
N GLU A 79 -8.04 -41.59 8.71
CA GLU A 79 -8.76 -41.60 10.00
C GLU A 79 -10.15 -41.00 9.89
N SER A 80 -10.36 -40.09 8.94
CA SER A 80 -11.63 -39.40 8.69
C SER A 80 -12.54 -40.08 7.68
N GLU A 81 -12.12 -41.20 7.09
CA GLU A 81 -12.93 -42.02 6.16
C GLU A 81 -14.20 -42.55 6.84
N VAL A 82 -15.34 -42.21 6.28
CA VAL A 82 -16.65 -42.65 6.82
C VAL A 82 -17.26 -43.71 5.94
N GLY A 83 -17.52 -44.90 6.54
CA GLY A 83 -18.28 -45.96 5.93
C GLY A 83 -17.44 -46.89 5.02
N ARG A 84 -17.30 -48.14 5.38
CA ARG A 84 -16.75 -49.17 4.50
C ARG A 84 -17.87 -49.81 3.72
N CYS A 85 -17.90 -49.54 2.41
CA CYS A 85 -18.73 -50.24 1.45
C CYS A 85 -17.81 -51.12 0.59
N TRP A 86 -18.36 -52.10 -0.08
CA TRP A 86 -17.61 -52.88 -1.03
C TRP A 86 -18.02 -52.50 -2.45
N TYR A 87 -17.16 -52.71 -3.41
CA TYR A 87 -17.46 -52.43 -4.82
C TYR A 87 -17.10 -53.59 -5.71
N SER A 88 -17.77 -53.68 -6.84
CA SER A 88 -17.46 -54.59 -7.93
C SER A 88 -17.52 -53.84 -9.27
N ILE A 89 -16.77 -54.34 -10.26
CA ILE A 89 -16.84 -53.86 -11.65
C ILE A 89 -17.18 -55.07 -12.52
N ASP A 90 -18.26 -54.96 -13.25
CA ASP A 90 -18.70 -55.97 -14.20
C ASP A 90 -19.19 -55.32 -15.49
N GLY A 91 -18.64 -55.72 -16.65
CA GLY A 91 -19.02 -55.18 -17.95
C GLY A 91 -18.89 -53.66 -18.09
N GLY A 92 -17.91 -53.02 -17.39
CA GLY A 92 -17.71 -51.60 -17.39
C GLY A 92 -18.67 -50.81 -16.50
N VAL A 93 -19.44 -51.51 -15.67
CA VAL A 93 -20.32 -50.88 -14.65
C VAL A 93 -19.65 -51.03 -13.27
N LEU A 94 -19.33 -49.90 -12.65
CA LEU A 94 -18.92 -49.83 -11.25
C LEU A 94 -20.15 -49.83 -10.36
N GLN A 95 -20.26 -50.84 -9.48
CA GLN A 95 -21.33 -50.95 -8.51
C GLN A 95 -20.74 -50.85 -7.10
N VAL A 96 -21.23 -49.90 -6.32
CA VAL A 96 -20.89 -49.72 -4.91
C VAL A 96 -22.08 -50.23 -4.09
N HIS A 97 -21.76 -51.16 -3.19
CA HIS A 97 -22.73 -51.79 -2.30
C HIS A 97 -22.68 -51.15 -0.93
N ALA A 98 -23.61 -50.25 -0.67
CA ALA A 98 -23.75 -49.50 0.58
C ALA A 98 -25.04 -49.86 1.36
N GLY A 99 -25.51 -51.06 1.23
CA GLY A 99 -26.74 -51.54 1.85
C GLY A 99 -28.00 -50.99 1.18
N GLN A 100 -28.72 -50.08 1.83
CA GLN A 100 -29.95 -49.51 1.26
C GLN A 100 -29.66 -48.41 0.22
N ASN A 101 -28.41 -48.00 0.02
CA ASN A 101 -27.98 -46.91 -0.87
C ASN A 101 -26.96 -47.44 -1.92
N ASP A 102 -27.22 -48.58 -2.51
CA ASP A 102 -26.40 -49.10 -3.60
C ASP A 102 -26.41 -48.13 -4.78
N ARG A 103 -25.24 -47.88 -5.36
CA ARG A 103 -25.04 -47.05 -6.53
C ARG A 103 -24.31 -47.80 -7.62
N ALA A 104 -24.84 -47.80 -8.82
CA ALA A 104 -24.23 -48.39 -9.98
C ALA A 104 -24.18 -47.39 -11.14
N GLY A 105 -23.12 -47.40 -11.90
CA GLY A 105 -22.97 -46.51 -13.08
C GLY A 105 -21.82 -46.92 -13.97
N GLN A 106 -21.88 -46.50 -15.23
CA GLN A 106 -20.77 -46.73 -16.17
C GLN A 106 -19.49 -46.11 -15.63
N VAL A 107 -18.40 -46.88 -15.72
CA VAL A 107 -17.09 -46.40 -15.29
C VAL A 107 -16.07 -46.49 -16.42
N SER A 108 -15.26 -45.47 -16.53
CA SER A 108 -14.08 -45.47 -17.39
C SER A 108 -12.92 -44.77 -16.71
N VAL A 109 -11.72 -45.23 -16.97
CA VAL A 109 -10.47 -44.63 -16.50
C VAL A 109 -9.60 -44.33 -17.71
N SER A 110 -9.18 -43.05 -17.83
CA SER A 110 -8.29 -42.64 -18.91
C SER A 110 -7.19 -41.74 -18.31
N GLY A 111 -5.99 -42.28 -18.15
CA GLY A 111 -4.89 -41.60 -17.48
C GLY A 111 -5.23 -41.23 -16.05
N ASP A 112 -5.16 -39.96 -15.72
CA ASP A 112 -5.45 -39.40 -14.38
C ASP A 112 -6.93 -39.03 -14.16
N LYS A 113 -7.83 -39.47 -15.04
CA LYS A 113 -9.26 -39.18 -14.96
C LYS A 113 -10.06 -40.48 -14.80
N LEU A 114 -11.00 -40.46 -13.88
CA LEU A 114 -12.03 -41.48 -13.71
C LEU A 114 -13.39 -40.79 -13.96
N THR A 115 -14.19 -41.40 -14.81
CA THR A 115 -15.59 -40.99 -14.98
C THR A 115 -16.47 -42.15 -14.47
N TRP A 116 -17.35 -41.81 -13.53
CA TRP A 116 -18.29 -42.76 -12.96
C TRP A 116 -19.69 -42.16 -12.92
N ASP A 117 -20.63 -42.78 -13.61
CA ASP A 117 -22.00 -42.30 -13.74
C ASP A 117 -22.10 -40.83 -14.20
N GLY A 118 -21.26 -40.46 -15.18
CA GLY A 118 -21.18 -39.11 -15.73
C GLY A 118 -20.45 -38.09 -14.84
N VAL A 119 -19.99 -38.48 -13.67
CA VAL A 119 -19.20 -37.64 -12.75
C VAL A 119 -17.74 -37.85 -13.00
N GLU A 120 -17.00 -36.78 -13.24
CA GLU A 120 -15.55 -36.81 -13.42
C GLU A 120 -14.81 -36.64 -12.08
N TYR A 121 -13.78 -37.46 -11.91
CA TYR A 121 -12.83 -37.42 -10.78
C TYR A 121 -11.41 -37.35 -11.32
N VAL A 122 -10.51 -36.72 -10.59
CA VAL A 122 -9.09 -36.69 -10.86
C VAL A 122 -8.32 -37.61 -9.86
N SER A 123 -7.31 -38.28 -10.35
CA SER A 123 -6.48 -39.17 -9.51
C SER A 123 -5.71 -38.36 -8.47
N VAL A 124 -5.73 -38.83 -7.23
CA VAL A 124 -4.90 -38.29 -6.14
C VAL A 124 -3.71 -39.24 -5.93
N LYS A 125 -2.51 -38.71 -6.11
CA LYS A 125 -1.24 -39.48 -6.04
C LYS A 125 -0.48 -39.25 -4.75
N SER A 126 -0.71 -38.12 -4.08
CA SER A 126 -0.02 -37.74 -2.84
C SER A 126 -0.81 -36.74 -2.03
N PHE A 127 -0.48 -36.68 -0.74
CA PHE A 127 -0.99 -35.70 0.22
C PHE A 127 0.18 -34.89 0.78
N ARG A 128 -0.05 -33.63 1.13
CA ARG A 128 0.95 -32.75 1.72
C ARG A 128 0.35 -31.95 2.83
N GLU A 129 0.92 -31.99 4.04
CA GLU A 129 0.47 -31.21 5.21
C GLU A 129 0.56 -29.70 5.01
N ALA A 130 1.52 -29.24 4.23
CA ALA A 130 1.68 -27.82 3.94
C ALA A 130 0.58 -27.31 3.01
N ASN A 131 0.20 -26.05 3.19
CA ASN A 131 -0.71 -25.37 2.29
C ASN A 131 -0.12 -25.32 0.87
N TYR A 132 -1.03 -25.30 -0.12
CA TYR A 132 -0.69 -25.11 -1.53
C TYR A 132 0.27 -23.92 -1.74
N SER A 133 1.22 -24.08 -2.63
CA SER A 133 2.15 -23.01 -2.97
C SER A 133 1.41 -21.87 -3.63
N SER A 134 1.80 -20.64 -3.36
CA SER A 134 1.30 -19.49 -4.11
C SER A 134 2.44 -18.56 -4.50
N ILE A 135 2.26 -17.91 -5.64
CA ILE A 135 3.18 -16.91 -6.17
C ILE A 135 2.66 -15.54 -5.72
N GLN A 136 3.47 -14.81 -5.00
CA GLN A 136 3.12 -13.49 -4.48
C GLN A 136 4.13 -12.45 -4.97
N PRO A 137 3.85 -11.81 -6.11
CA PRO A 137 4.65 -10.68 -6.55
C PRO A 137 4.36 -9.47 -5.67
N GLU A 138 5.36 -8.66 -5.44
CA GLU A 138 5.23 -7.38 -4.73
C GLU A 138 4.24 -6.43 -5.43
N LYS A 139 4.15 -6.55 -6.75
CA LYS A 139 3.26 -5.76 -7.61
C LYS A 139 2.72 -6.65 -8.72
N ASP A 140 1.46 -6.51 -9.08
CA ASP A 140 0.84 -7.14 -10.26
C ASP A 140 0.92 -6.24 -11.51
N ARG A 141 1.21 -4.94 -11.30
CA ARG A 141 1.37 -3.93 -12.34
C ARG A 141 2.66 -3.15 -12.13
N ILE A 142 3.43 -3.02 -13.18
CA ILE A 142 4.72 -2.33 -13.20
C ILE A 142 4.61 -1.25 -14.28
N SER A 143 4.85 -0.01 -13.89
CA SER A 143 4.87 1.11 -14.83
C SER A 143 6.31 1.59 -14.96
N LEU A 144 6.87 1.51 -16.13
CA LEU A 144 8.25 1.84 -16.42
C LEU A 144 8.35 3.04 -17.35
N SER A 145 9.50 3.71 -17.33
CA SER A 145 9.82 4.76 -18.27
C SER A 145 10.02 4.18 -19.70
N TYR A 146 10.10 5.05 -20.69
CA TYR A 146 10.30 4.62 -22.09
C TYR A 146 11.74 4.14 -22.36
N ALA A 147 12.70 4.57 -21.58
CA ALA A 147 14.10 4.24 -21.77
C ALA A 147 14.35 2.75 -21.53
N ALA A 148 15.31 2.18 -22.24
CA ALA A 148 15.79 0.85 -21.92
C ALA A 148 16.31 0.83 -20.48
N GLU A 149 15.77 -0.07 -19.66
CA GLU A 149 16.15 -0.21 -18.26
C GLU A 149 16.02 -1.64 -17.79
N SER A 150 16.71 -1.95 -16.73
CA SER A 150 16.56 -3.21 -16.02
C SER A 150 15.69 -3.00 -14.79
N GLU A 151 14.69 -3.86 -14.61
CA GLU A 151 13.80 -3.83 -13.45
C GLU A 151 13.90 -5.12 -12.67
N ALA A 152 13.68 -5.00 -11.37
CA ALA A 152 13.64 -6.15 -10.49
C ALA A 152 12.53 -5.97 -9.46
N ILE A 153 11.68 -6.99 -9.33
CA ILE A 153 10.61 -7.01 -8.35
C ILE A 153 10.72 -8.24 -7.46
N LYS A 154 10.29 -8.11 -6.22
CA LYS A 154 10.21 -9.26 -5.34
C LYS A 154 9.03 -10.13 -5.71
N VAL A 155 9.29 -11.43 -5.80
CA VAL A 155 8.27 -12.45 -6.00
C VAL A 155 8.52 -13.53 -4.97
N LYS A 156 7.65 -13.60 -3.99
CA LYS A 156 7.73 -14.61 -2.94
C LYS A 156 6.91 -15.84 -3.30
N ILE A 157 7.47 -16.99 -3.08
CA ILE A 157 6.71 -18.25 -3.10
C ILE A 157 6.37 -18.62 -1.67
N THR A 158 5.09 -18.70 -1.36
CA THR A 158 4.64 -19.26 -0.08
C THR A 158 4.59 -20.78 -0.19
N ASN A 159 4.98 -21.47 0.87
CA ASN A 159 5.07 -22.93 0.94
C ASN A 159 5.88 -23.51 -0.25
N PRO A 160 7.15 -23.11 -0.43
CA PRO A 160 7.93 -23.54 -1.57
C PRO A 160 8.22 -25.04 -1.53
N LEU A 161 8.12 -25.68 -2.68
CA LEU A 161 8.45 -27.10 -2.84
C LEU A 161 9.96 -27.29 -2.94
N PRO A 162 10.53 -28.33 -2.33
CA PRO A 162 11.95 -28.65 -2.46
C PRO A 162 12.36 -28.78 -3.93
N ASN A 163 13.43 -28.11 -4.32
CA ASN A 163 14.00 -28.11 -5.69
C ASN A 163 13.08 -27.61 -6.82
N ALA A 164 11.93 -27.02 -6.51
CA ALA A 164 11.10 -26.40 -7.52
C ALA A 164 11.60 -24.97 -7.83
N ILE A 165 11.54 -24.61 -9.09
CA ILE A 165 12.02 -23.32 -9.59
C ILE A 165 10.84 -22.56 -10.19
N LEU A 166 10.73 -21.27 -9.86
CA LEU A 166 9.78 -20.37 -10.52
C LEU A 166 10.20 -20.16 -11.96
N LYS A 167 9.27 -20.33 -12.88
CA LYS A 167 9.43 -20.05 -14.30
C LYS A 167 8.75 -18.72 -14.62
N ALA A 168 9.47 -17.84 -15.28
CA ALA A 168 8.94 -16.58 -15.77
C ALA A 168 9.04 -16.55 -17.30
N GLU A 169 7.94 -16.28 -17.98
CA GLU A 169 7.86 -16.25 -19.43
C GLU A 169 7.10 -15.03 -19.91
N THR A 170 7.47 -14.54 -21.09
CA THR A 170 6.75 -13.47 -21.78
C THR A 170 6.74 -13.71 -23.29
N SER A 171 5.64 -13.37 -23.94
CA SER A 171 5.57 -13.26 -25.40
C SER A 171 5.87 -11.84 -25.89
N THR A 172 6.09 -10.91 -24.98
CA THR A 172 6.30 -9.50 -25.28
C THR A 172 7.74 -9.25 -25.70
N GLN A 173 7.96 -8.89 -26.95
CA GLN A 173 9.31 -8.80 -27.56
C GLN A 173 10.24 -7.77 -26.91
N TRP A 174 9.70 -6.74 -26.30
CA TRP A 174 10.48 -5.68 -25.66
C TRP A 174 10.78 -5.96 -24.16
N ILE A 175 10.27 -7.07 -23.60
CA ILE A 175 10.67 -7.58 -22.30
C ILE A 175 11.63 -8.74 -22.52
N ARG A 176 12.84 -8.68 -21.96
CA ARG A 176 13.92 -9.63 -22.24
C ARG A 176 14.65 -10.01 -20.97
N ASN A 177 15.53 -11.01 -21.07
CA ASN A 177 16.47 -11.41 -20.03
C ASN A 177 15.81 -11.70 -18.68
N LEU A 178 14.58 -12.33 -18.73
CA LEU A 178 13.90 -12.72 -17.50
C LEU A 178 14.74 -13.71 -16.73
N SER A 179 14.97 -13.41 -15.47
CA SER A 179 15.65 -14.32 -14.54
C SER A 179 15.01 -14.21 -13.16
N TYR A 180 14.97 -15.32 -12.45
CA TYR A 180 14.47 -15.37 -11.07
C TYR A 180 15.51 -16.02 -10.19
N SER A 181 15.95 -15.30 -9.17
CA SER A 181 16.88 -15.80 -8.16
C SER A 181 16.72 -15.04 -6.86
N ASN A 182 16.85 -15.68 -5.73
CA ASN A 182 16.79 -15.05 -4.40
C ASN A 182 15.50 -14.22 -4.18
N GLU A 183 14.34 -14.75 -4.58
CA GLU A 183 13.04 -14.08 -4.53
C GLU A 183 12.96 -12.79 -5.37
N LEU A 184 13.87 -12.59 -6.29
CA LEU A 184 13.91 -11.42 -7.16
C LEU A 184 13.69 -11.87 -8.60
N LEU A 185 12.63 -11.37 -9.24
CA LEU A 185 12.38 -11.46 -10.66
C LEU A 185 13.01 -10.24 -11.32
N SER A 186 14.04 -10.45 -12.13
CA SER A 186 14.71 -9.41 -12.88
C SER A 186 14.41 -9.56 -14.36
N PHE A 187 14.26 -8.47 -15.05
CA PHE A 187 14.08 -8.43 -16.50
C PHE A 187 14.55 -7.09 -17.05
N ASP A 188 14.91 -7.11 -18.31
CA ASP A 188 15.27 -5.91 -19.05
C ASP A 188 14.10 -5.52 -19.95
N VAL A 189 13.90 -4.24 -20.11
CA VAL A 189 12.99 -3.70 -21.11
C VAL A 189 13.79 -2.91 -22.14
N THR A 190 13.54 -3.22 -23.40
CA THR A 190 14.13 -2.44 -24.49
C THR A 190 13.31 -1.17 -24.71
N GLU A 191 13.94 -0.16 -25.23
CA GLU A 191 13.26 1.05 -25.68
C GLU A 191 12.08 0.72 -26.60
N VAL A 192 10.92 1.34 -26.36
CA VAL A 192 9.72 1.19 -27.20
C VAL A 192 9.23 2.56 -27.64
N GLN A 193 8.76 2.62 -28.88
CA GLN A 193 8.35 3.88 -29.52
C GLN A 193 6.91 4.30 -29.27
N ALA A 194 6.17 3.55 -28.46
CA ALA A 194 4.77 3.85 -28.14
C ALA A 194 4.43 3.35 -26.73
N LEU A 195 3.32 3.85 -26.19
CA LEU A 195 2.70 3.26 -25.02
C LEU A 195 2.50 1.77 -25.27
N ALA A 196 3.14 0.93 -24.51
CA ALA A 196 3.08 -0.50 -24.70
C ALA A 196 2.74 -1.17 -23.37
N ALA A 197 1.90 -2.17 -23.44
CA ALA A 197 1.65 -3.07 -22.33
C ALA A 197 2.12 -4.46 -22.71
N GLY A 198 2.83 -5.11 -21.80
CA GLY A 198 3.28 -6.49 -21.95
C GLY A 198 2.91 -7.28 -20.72
N THR A 199 3.01 -8.58 -20.83
CA THR A 199 2.69 -9.48 -19.71
C THR A 199 3.85 -10.42 -19.46
N ILE A 200 4.20 -10.60 -18.19
CA ILE A 200 5.08 -11.68 -17.74
C ILE A 200 4.19 -12.68 -17.01
N THR A 201 4.24 -13.92 -17.40
CA THR A 201 3.54 -15.02 -16.72
C THR A 201 4.52 -15.74 -15.81
N LEU A 202 4.15 -15.88 -14.57
CA LEU A 202 4.91 -16.59 -13.54
C LEU A 202 4.22 -17.92 -13.27
N SER A 203 4.95 -19.02 -13.39
CA SER A 203 4.43 -20.37 -13.15
C SER A 203 5.33 -21.09 -12.14
N TYR A 204 4.72 -21.75 -11.18
CA TYR A 204 5.44 -22.52 -10.16
C TYR A 204 4.71 -23.84 -9.86
N PRO A 205 5.41 -24.96 -9.74
CA PRO A 205 4.76 -26.22 -9.43
C PRO A 205 3.94 -26.13 -8.15
N GLY A 206 2.65 -26.46 -8.25
CA GLY A 206 1.73 -26.41 -7.11
C GLY A 206 1.16 -25.01 -6.82
N ALA A 207 1.35 -24.01 -7.68
CA ALA A 207 0.73 -22.70 -7.60
C ALA A 207 -0.07 -22.39 -8.87
N GLU A 208 -1.06 -21.51 -8.76
CA GLU A 208 -1.71 -20.92 -9.93
C GLU A 208 -0.77 -19.92 -10.61
N ASP A 209 -0.86 -19.83 -11.94
CA ASP A 209 -0.08 -18.87 -12.71
C ASP A 209 -0.47 -17.45 -12.36
N VAL A 210 0.51 -16.61 -12.16
CA VAL A 210 0.33 -15.18 -11.91
C VAL A 210 0.78 -14.38 -13.12
N ARG A 211 -0.01 -13.39 -13.52
CA ARG A 211 0.30 -12.49 -14.61
C ARG A 211 0.64 -11.11 -14.09
N LEU A 212 1.84 -10.64 -14.42
CA LEU A 212 2.30 -9.29 -14.18
C LEU A 212 2.09 -8.46 -15.44
N VAL A 213 1.44 -7.32 -15.31
CA VAL A 213 1.28 -6.37 -16.41
C VAL A 213 2.39 -5.33 -16.33
N VAL A 214 3.24 -5.31 -17.33
CA VAL A 214 4.29 -4.28 -17.48
C VAL A 214 3.78 -3.24 -18.46
N SER A 215 3.53 -2.03 -18.02
CA SER A 215 3.14 -0.92 -18.85
C SER A 215 4.31 0.05 -19.01
N ARG A 216 4.48 0.55 -20.20
CA ARG A 216 5.42 1.62 -20.51
C ARG A 216 4.63 2.91 -20.59
N SER A 217 4.61 3.66 -19.50
CA SER A 217 4.17 5.04 -19.55
C SER A 217 5.40 5.90 -19.70
N SER A 218 5.44 6.72 -20.69
CA SER A 218 6.60 7.58 -20.91
C SER A 218 6.83 8.54 -19.73
N GLY A 219 5.86 8.79 -18.89
CA GLY A 219 5.90 9.91 -17.93
C GLY A 219 6.20 11.25 -18.63
N ILE A 220 6.56 11.14 -19.91
CA ILE A 220 6.91 12.26 -20.76
C ILE A 220 5.62 12.88 -21.24
N ARG A 221 5.49 14.14 -21.02
CA ARG A 221 4.40 14.94 -21.54
C ARG A 221 4.98 16.18 -22.21
N ILE A 222 4.44 16.48 -23.39
CA ILE A 222 4.64 17.78 -23.99
C ILE A 222 3.60 18.70 -23.34
N VAL A 223 4.08 19.77 -22.77
CA VAL A 223 3.22 20.83 -22.20
C VAL A 223 3.51 22.10 -22.98
N VAL A 224 2.50 22.65 -23.59
CA VAL A 224 2.56 23.92 -24.31
C VAL A 224 1.95 25.03 -23.47
N ASP A 225 2.41 26.25 -23.65
CA ASP A 225 1.88 27.39 -22.91
C ASP A 225 0.41 27.66 -23.26
N LYS A 226 0.01 27.33 -24.49
CA LYS A 226 -1.38 27.44 -24.96
C LYS A 226 -1.69 26.36 -26.01
N GLN A 227 -2.86 25.76 -25.91
CA GLN A 227 -3.34 24.77 -26.88
C GLN A 227 -4.24 25.37 -27.98
N ASP A 228 -4.88 26.50 -27.69
CA ASP A 228 -5.73 27.19 -28.64
C ASP A 228 -5.21 28.60 -28.87
N LEU A 229 -4.84 28.89 -30.10
CA LEU A 229 -4.31 30.15 -30.53
C LEU A 229 -5.29 30.82 -31.49
N SER A 230 -5.64 32.05 -31.21
CA SER A 230 -6.49 32.89 -32.10
C SER A 230 -5.79 34.17 -32.41
N TYR A 231 -5.70 34.51 -33.68
CA TYR A 231 -5.01 35.69 -34.17
C TYR A 231 -5.88 36.53 -35.08
N GLY A 232 -5.60 37.83 -35.08
CA GLY A 232 -6.17 38.76 -36.05
C GLY A 232 -5.69 38.46 -37.47
N TYR A 233 -6.25 39.17 -38.44
CA TYR A 233 -5.99 38.92 -39.86
C TYR A 233 -4.57 39.30 -40.35
N LYS A 234 -3.86 40.18 -39.64
CA LYS A 234 -2.53 40.64 -40.05
C LYS A 234 -1.48 39.57 -40.01
N SER A 235 -0.52 39.68 -40.92
CA SER A 235 0.66 38.79 -40.87
C SER A 235 1.44 39.06 -39.60
N GLN A 236 1.95 37.98 -39.00
CA GLN A 236 2.75 38.08 -37.76
C GLN A 236 3.61 36.85 -37.56
N SER A 237 4.70 37.03 -36.84
CA SER A 237 5.54 35.98 -36.34
C SER A 237 5.05 35.56 -34.95
N VAL A 238 4.97 34.27 -34.70
CA VAL A 238 4.47 33.69 -33.46
C VAL A 238 5.57 32.82 -32.84
N SER A 239 5.70 32.92 -31.53
CA SER A 239 6.51 32.02 -30.73
C SER A 239 5.67 31.47 -29.59
N LEU A 240 5.57 30.17 -29.52
CA LEU A 240 4.82 29.41 -28.51
C LEU A 240 5.81 28.64 -27.64
N GLY A 241 5.79 28.85 -26.34
CA GLY A 241 6.61 28.10 -25.40
C GLY A 241 6.10 26.68 -25.23
N TYR A 242 7.04 25.76 -25.11
CA TYR A 242 6.74 24.39 -24.68
C TYR A 242 7.80 23.88 -23.70
N ARG A 243 7.42 22.88 -22.94
CA ARG A 243 8.38 22.08 -22.16
C ARG A 243 8.03 20.62 -22.24
N ILE A 244 9.04 19.81 -22.11
CA ILE A 244 8.87 18.36 -21.98
C ILE A 244 9.05 18.05 -20.49
N THR A 245 8.05 17.42 -19.88
CA THR A 245 8.12 16.97 -18.50
C THR A 245 8.29 15.46 -18.45
N GLY A 246 9.03 14.96 -17.47
CA GLY A 246 9.28 13.52 -17.31
C GLY A 246 10.34 12.92 -18.25
N ALA A 247 11.02 13.74 -19.06
CA ALA A 247 12.08 13.31 -19.96
C ALA A 247 13.47 13.66 -19.42
N ASP A 248 14.48 12.93 -19.87
CA ASP A 248 15.86 13.39 -19.76
C ASP A 248 16.12 14.56 -20.74
N ALA A 249 17.27 15.22 -20.59
CA ALA A 249 17.60 16.41 -21.37
C ALA A 249 17.80 16.13 -22.89
N SER A 250 17.68 14.88 -23.33
CA SER A 250 17.88 14.47 -24.73
C SER A 250 16.60 14.41 -25.56
N ALA A 251 15.41 14.45 -24.92
CA ALA A 251 14.13 14.39 -25.62
C ALA A 251 13.95 15.56 -26.57
N ARG A 252 13.55 15.29 -27.79
CA ARG A 252 13.28 16.28 -28.85
C ARG A 252 11.84 16.14 -29.32
N ILE A 253 11.21 17.25 -29.68
CA ILE A 253 9.92 17.24 -30.35
C ILE A 253 10.08 17.60 -31.82
N SER A 254 9.17 17.07 -32.64
CA SER A 254 8.88 17.58 -33.98
C SER A 254 7.51 18.25 -34.00
N ALA A 255 7.33 19.18 -34.92
CA ALA A 255 6.04 19.85 -35.11
C ALA A 255 5.61 19.70 -36.58
N GLU A 256 4.37 19.33 -36.77
CA GLU A 256 3.75 19.19 -38.07
C GLU A 256 2.45 20.01 -38.13
N LYS A 257 2.16 20.62 -39.26
CA LYS A 257 0.92 21.34 -39.46
C LYS A 257 -0.13 20.48 -40.14
N GLU A 258 -1.36 20.58 -39.68
CA GLU A 258 -2.52 19.94 -40.30
C GLU A 258 -3.63 21.02 -40.56
N PRO A 259 -4.15 21.11 -41.77
CA PRO A 259 -3.74 20.30 -42.93
C PRO A 259 -2.35 20.71 -43.43
N TRP A 260 -1.60 19.73 -43.95
CA TRP A 260 -0.23 19.95 -44.45
C TRP A 260 -0.13 21.04 -45.51
N ASN A 261 -1.23 21.30 -46.24
CA ASN A 261 -1.36 22.31 -47.28
C ASN A 261 -1.80 23.69 -46.75
N ALA A 262 -1.79 23.93 -45.46
CA ALA A 262 -2.02 25.27 -44.90
C ALA A 262 -0.84 26.20 -45.28
N THR A 263 -0.88 26.77 -46.47
CA THR A 263 0.20 27.57 -47.06
C THR A 263 0.41 28.90 -46.33
N TRP A 264 -0.58 29.33 -45.58
CA TRP A 264 -0.56 30.57 -44.79
C TRP A 264 0.15 30.48 -43.45
N LEU A 265 0.40 29.22 -42.97
CA LEU A 265 1.24 28.93 -41.85
C LEU A 265 2.62 28.51 -42.38
N LYS A 266 3.60 29.33 -42.20
CA LYS A 266 4.93 29.21 -42.76
C LYS A 266 6.00 29.10 -41.69
N ASN A 267 7.19 28.64 -42.11
CA ASN A 267 8.40 28.66 -41.29
C ASN A 267 8.21 28.00 -39.92
N LEU A 268 7.38 26.93 -39.87
CA LEU A 268 7.18 26.16 -38.63
C LEU A 268 8.53 25.52 -38.25
N ASN A 269 9.05 25.94 -37.10
CA ASN A 269 10.33 25.49 -36.60
C ASN A 269 10.25 25.24 -35.10
N VAL A 270 10.99 24.23 -34.63
CA VAL A 270 11.13 23.87 -33.24
C VAL A 270 12.56 24.18 -32.78
N SER A 271 12.67 24.93 -31.73
CA SER A 271 13.94 25.21 -31.02
C SER A 271 13.78 24.87 -29.53
N ASP A 272 14.86 24.90 -28.76
CA ASP A 272 14.81 24.57 -27.33
C ASP A 272 13.79 25.47 -26.59
N GLY A 273 12.69 24.85 -26.18
CA GLY A 273 11.63 25.48 -25.41
C GLY A 273 10.61 26.30 -26.21
N PHE A 274 10.78 26.45 -27.53
CA PHE A 274 9.88 27.26 -28.34
C PHE A 274 9.55 26.63 -29.70
N ILE A 275 8.31 26.85 -30.11
CA ILE A 275 7.82 26.57 -31.45
C ILE A 275 7.57 27.91 -32.11
N SER A 276 8.23 28.18 -33.23
CA SER A 276 8.04 29.44 -33.96
C SER A 276 7.43 29.16 -35.34
N PHE A 277 6.57 30.06 -35.77
CA PHE A 277 5.96 30.04 -37.09
C PHE A 277 5.51 31.43 -37.50
N GLU A 278 5.20 31.57 -38.77
CA GLU A 278 4.71 32.83 -39.35
C GLU A 278 3.32 32.62 -39.93
N LEU A 279 2.46 33.64 -39.75
CA LEU A 279 1.13 33.71 -40.33
C LEU A 279 1.11 34.75 -41.43
N ASP A 280 0.68 34.37 -42.61
CA ASP A 280 0.36 35.33 -43.67
C ASP A 280 -0.90 36.12 -43.31
N GLU A 281 -1.07 37.29 -43.89
CA GLU A 281 -2.31 38.07 -43.79
C GLU A 281 -3.50 37.24 -44.30
N ASN A 282 -4.62 37.26 -43.58
CA ASN A 282 -5.85 36.58 -43.98
C ASN A 282 -6.84 37.54 -44.62
N ASN A 283 -6.77 37.67 -45.92
CA ASN A 283 -7.67 38.48 -46.74
C ASN A 283 -8.74 37.63 -47.45
N THR A 284 -9.04 36.42 -46.97
CA THR A 284 -9.96 35.49 -47.65
C THR A 284 -11.43 35.77 -47.41
N GLY A 285 -11.76 36.65 -46.49
CA GLY A 285 -13.13 36.89 -46.04
C GLY A 285 -13.68 35.87 -45.06
N GLU A 286 -12.94 34.79 -44.78
CA GLU A 286 -13.33 33.72 -43.86
C GLU A 286 -12.22 33.44 -42.84
N THR A 287 -12.60 33.11 -41.61
CA THR A 287 -11.66 32.61 -40.59
C THR A 287 -11.05 31.29 -41.09
N ARG A 288 -9.74 31.20 -41.02
CA ARG A 288 -9.02 29.96 -41.37
C ARG A 288 -8.43 29.31 -40.11
N ALA A 289 -8.41 27.99 -40.13
CA ALA A 289 -7.92 27.21 -39.00
C ALA A 289 -6.89 26.19 -39.48
N ALA A 290 -5.97 25.87 -38.57
CA ALA A 290 -5.00 24.79 -38.72
C ALA A 290 -4.68 24.23 -37.34
N THR A 291 -4.07 23.08 -37.30
CA THR A 291 -3.52 22.50 -36.08
C THR A 291 -2.02 22.31 -36.24
N ILE A 292 -1.29 22.48 -35.17
CA ILE A 292 0.13 22.10 -35.07
C ILE A 292 0.17 20.88 -34.17
N ARG A 293 0.52 19.73 -34.73
CA ARG A 293 0.74 18.49 -34.00
C ARG A 293 2.17 18.45 -33.53
N LEU A 294 2.36 18.30 -32.24
CA LEU A 294 3.68 18.14 -31.61
C LEU A 294 3.85 16.66 -31.28
N HIS A 295 4.94 16.11 -31.75
CA HIS A 295 5.25 14.71 -31.57
C HIS A 295 6.61 14.54 -30.90
N THR A 296 6.69 13.60 -29.97
CA THR A 296 7.96 13.05 -29.47
C THR A 296 7.81 11.55 -29.38
N GLN A 297 8.92 10.86 -29.55
CA GLN A 297 8.97 9.40 -29.67
C GLN A 297 8.27 8.64 -28.53
N TYR A 298 8.02 9.27 -27.38
CA TYR A 298 7.64 8.58 -26.15
C TYR A 298 6.46 9.20 -25.39
N ALA A 299 5.80 10.18 -25.97
CA ALA A 299 4.62 10.80 -25.37
C ALA A 299 3.46 10.84 -26.38
N ASP A 300 2.25 10.97 -25.87
CA ASP A 300 1.10 11.27 -26.72
C ASP A 300 1.33 12.60 -27.44
N ASP A 301 0.85 12.64 -28.68
CA ASP A 301 0.89 13.87 -29.47
C ASP A 301 0.05 14.96 -28.79
N VAL A 302 0.57 16.17 -28.80
CA VAL A 302 -0.15 17.34 -28.37
C VAL A 302 -0.53 18.17 -29.58
N THR A 303 -1.79 18.52 -29.65
CA THR A 303 -2.32 19.34 -30.75
C THR A 303 -2.54 20.76 -30.26
N VAL A 304 -1.98 21.72 -30.97
CA VAL A 304 -2.23 23.15 -30.81
C VAL A 304 -3.18 23.61 -31.91
N SER A 305 -4.36 24.04 -31.52
CA SER A 305 -5.35 24.58 -32.46
C SER A 305 -5.00 26.03 -32.78
N LEU A 306 -5.00 26.35 -34.06
CA LEU A 306 -4.73 27.70 -34.56
C LEU A 306 -5.89 28.18 -35.38
N SER A 307 -6.39 29.38 -35.07
CA SER A 307 -7.37 30.11 -35.88
C SER A 307 -6.84 31.47 -36.22
N GLN A 308 -7.03 31.89 -37.44
CA GLN A 308 -6.75 33.24 -37.88
C GLN A 308 -7.98 33.85 -38.55
N LEU A 309 -8.40 34.97 -38.00
CA LEU A 309 -9.55 35.70 -38.52
C LEU A 309 -9.29 36.23 -39.92
N SER A 310 -10.35 36.45 -40.65
CA SER A 310 -10.28 37.32 -41.81
C SER A 310 -10.37 38.78 -41.38
N SER A 311 -9.97 39.65 -42.25
CA SER A 311 -9.73 41.06 -42.00
C SER A 311 -10.91 41.80 -41.34
N SER A 312 -11.24 41.62 -40.07
CA SER A 312 -11.96 42.59 -39.31
C SER A 312 -12.33 42.33 -37.86
N THR A 313 -12.35 41.09 -37.31
CA THR A 313 -12.79 40.95 -35.91
C THR A 313 -11.78 40.17 -35.07
N SER A 314 -11.37 40.70 -33.89
CA SER A 314 -10.48 39.98 -32.96
C SER A 314 -10.87 40.21 -31.51
N ILE A 315 -10.54 39.22 -30.64
CA ILE A 315 -10.64 39.36 -29.20
C ILE A 315 -9.22 39.53 -28.65
N SER A 316 -8.97 40.66 -27.95
CA SER A 316 -7.71 40.92 -27.28
C SER A 316 -7.87 40.75 -25.76
N LEU A 317 -6.92 40.06 -25.16
CA LEU A 317 -6.81 39.82 -23.74
C LEU A 317 -5.44 40.29 -23.24
N ALA A 318 -5.43 41.20 -22.28
CA ALA A 318 -4.19 41.68 -21.68
C ALA A 318 -4.38 41.95 -20.17
N PRO A 319 -3.92 41.06 -19.33
CA PRO A 319 -3.22 39.78 -19.60
C PRO A 319 -4.18 38.67 -20.10
N SER A 320 -3.62 37.61 -20.69
CA SER A 320 -4.38 36.44 -21.13
C SER A 320 -4.38 35.30 -20.10
N TYR A 321 -3.83 35.54 -18.94
CA TYR A 321 -3.80 34.57 -17.84
C TYR A 321 -3.79 35.24 -16.46
N GLU A 322 -4.16 34.45 -15.42
CA GLU A 322 -4.12 34.85 -14.01
C GLU A 322 -3.39 33.78 -13.21
N ASN A 323 -2.44 34.18 -12.36
CA ASN A 323 -1.89 33.36 -11.33
C ASN A 323 -2.52 33.71 -9.99
N THR A 324 -3.16 32.77 -9.33
CA THR A 324 -3.83 33.01 -8.06
C THR A 324 -3.43 31.99 -7.00
N ASP A 325 -3.65 32.36 -5.73
CA ASP A 325 -3.45 31.42 -4.62
C ASP A 325 -4.55 30.32 -4.61
N TYR A 326 -4.43 29.40 -3.68
CA TYR A 326 -5.31 28.24 -3.57
C TYR A 326 -6.76 28.56 -3.16
N LYS A 327 -7.02 29.75 -2.63
CA LYS A 327 -8.31 30.10 -2.00
C LYS A 327 -9.42 30.26 -3.01
N GLN A 328 -10.64 30.00 -2.55
CA GLN A 328 -11.84 30.44 -3.27
C GLN A 328 -11.85 31.94 -3.43
N LYS A 329 -12.09 32.42 -4.63
CA LYS A 329 -12.10 33.83 -4.96
C LYS A 329 -13.12 34.18 -6.04
N SER A 330 -13.50 35.43 -6.06
CA SER A 330 -14.12 36.09 -7.23
C SER A 330 -13.05 36.91 -7.92
N LEU A 331 -12.90 36.70 -9.21
CA LEU A 331 -11.87 37.32 -10.06
C LEU A 331 -12.52 37.96 -11.30
N SER A 332 -11.79 38.78 -12.00
CA SER A 332 -12.25 39.35 -13.26
C SER A 332 -11.08 39.73 -14.15
N PHE A 333 -11.29 39.72 -15.44
CA PHE A 333 -10.35 40.19 -16.43
C PHE A 333 -11.04 41.05 -17.48
N ARG A 334 -10.27 41.85 -18.20
CA ARG A 334 -10.77 42.70 -19.29
C ARG A 334 -10.43 42.06 -20.64
N PHE A 335 -11.31 42.36 -21.60
CA PHE A 335 -11.10 42.05 -23.00
C PHE A 335 -11.48 43.22 -23.87
N SER A 336 -11.04 43.24 -25.11
CA SER A 336 -11.54 44.14 -26.14
C SER A 336 -11.83 43.38 -27.41
N ILE A 337 -12.81 43.83 -28.17
CA ILE A 337 -13.13 43.30 -29.49
C ILE A 337 -12.80 44.39 -30.51
N GLU A 338 -11.84 44.11 -31.39
CA GLU A 338 -11.56 44.96 -32.54
C GLU A 338 -12.56 44.65 -33.64
N ASP A 339 -13.05 45.66 -34.31
CA ASP A 339 -14.05 45.59 -35.36
C ASP A 339 -15.29 44.75 -35.01
N PRO A 340 -16.05 45.12 -33.96
CA PRO A 340 -17.18 44.34 -33.49
C PRO A 340 -18.27 44.25 -34.55
N GLN A 341 -18.86 43.08 -34.74
CA GLN A 341 -19.95 42.86 -35.68
C GLN A 341 -21.30 43.18 -35.04
N GLU A 342 -22.16 43.91 -35.79
CA GLU A 342 -23.48 44.26 -35.31
C GLU A 342 -24.34 43.01 -35.00
N GLY A 343 -24.99 43.00 -33.84
CA GLY A 343 -25.87 41.93 -33.42
C GLY A 343 -25.20 40.68 -32.86
N LYS A 344 -23.87 40.65 -32.73
CA LYS A 344 -23.15 39.55 -32.06
C LYS A 344 -22.96 39.85 -30.57
N ILE A 345 -23.11 38.83 -29.79
CA ILE A 345 -22.94 38.87 -28.33
C ILE A 345 -21.75 37.98 -27.97
N LEU A 346 -20.87 38.41 -27.07
CA LEU A 346 -19.82 37.61 -26.51
C LEU A 346 -20.41 36.61 -25.52
N GLU A 347 -20.09 35.34 -25.67
CA GLU A 347 -20.30 34.27 -24.70
C GLU A 347 -18.97 33.97 -24.02
N ALA A 348 -18.95 33.92 -22.69
CA ALA A 348 -17.81 33.47 -21.90
C ALA A 348 -18.21 32.20 -21.14
N LYS A 349 -17.43 31.10 -21.28
CA LYS A 349 -17.70 29.84 -20.60
C LYS A 349 -16.42 29.07 -20.25
N SER A 350 -16.53 28.21 -19.30
CA SER A 350 -15.48 27.25 -18.94
C SER A 350 -16.07 25.86 -18.82
N ASP A 351 -15.30 24.86 -19.23
CA ASP A 351 -15.61 23.45 -19.02
C ASP A 351 -15.01 22.93 -17.70
N ASP A 352 -14.19 23.75 -17.04
CA ASP A 352 -13.58 23.43 -15.76
C ASP A 352 -14.58 23.62 -14.61
N ASN A 353 -14.96 22.54 -13.95
CA ASN A 353 -16.00 22.53 -12.91
C ASN A 353 -15.67 23.36 -11.67
N TRP A 354 -14.43 23.79 -11.50
CA TRP A 354 -13.97 24.64 -10.42
C TRP A 354 -14.00 26.14 -10.76
N ILE A 355 -14.31 26.50 -12.01
CA ILE A 355 -14.56 27.86 -12.48
C ILE A 355 -16.06 28.00 -12.72
N SER A 356 -16.70 28.93 -12.02
CA SER A 356 -18.16 29.10 -12.05
C SER A 356 -18.57 30.57 -12.08
N ASP A 357 -19.88 30.82 -12.11
CA ASP A 357 -20.48 32.15 -12.04
C ASP A 357 -19.85 33.15 -13.06
N ILE A 358 -19.58 32.63 -14.27
CA ILE A 358 -18.98 33.45 -15.34
C ILE A 358 -20.04 34.43 -15.85
N LEU A 359 -19.74 35.70 -15.70
CA LEU A 359 -20.62 36.79 -16.12
C LEU A 359 -19.85 37.84 -16.91
N THR A 360 -20.35 38.18 -18.07
CA THR A 360 -19.79 39.24 -18.91
C THR A 360 -20.63 40.52 -18.77
N VAL A 361 -20.00 41.58 -18.37
CA VAL A 361 -20.63 42.91 -18.30
C VAL A 361 -19.70 43.94 -18.97
N ASN A 362 -20.15 44.54 -20.06
CA ASN A 362 -19.34 45.42 -20.90
C ASN A 362 -18.06 44.72 -21.40
N ASP A 363 -16.88 45.23 -21.04
CA ASP A 363 -15.54 44.74 -21.40
C ASP A 363 -14.90 43.88 -20.30
N VAL A 364 -15.67 43.43 -19.31
CA VAL A 364 -15.20 42.69 -18.15
C VAL A 364 -15.90 41.35 -18.06
N VAL A 365 -15.11 40.30 -17.90
CA VAL A 365 -15.58 38.98 -17.49
C VAL A 365 -15.25 38.77 -16.03
N SER A 366 -16.27 38.54 -15.21
CA SER A 366 -16.13 38.11 -13.80
C SER A 366 -16.42 36.63 -13.66
N TYR A 367 -15.76 35.97 -12.74
CA TYR A 367 -15.89 34.55 -12.47
C TYR A 367 -15.52 34.22 -11.05
N LYS A 368 -15.93 33.04 -10.59
CA LYS A 368 -15.54 32.48 -9.30
C LYS A 368 -14.74 31.25 -9.49
N ILE A 369 -13.77 31.01 -8.60
CA ILE A 369 -13.02 29.80 -8.48
C ILE A 369 -13.24 29.18 -7.12
N THR A 370 -13.33 27.85 -7.06
CA THR A 370 -13.36 27.11 -5.78
C THR A 370 -11.97 27.01 -5.19
N GLU A 371 -11.85 26.61 -3.93
CA GLU A 371 -10.55 26.32 -3.32
C GLU A 371 -9.86 25.14 -4.00
N ASN A 372 -8.56 25.23 -4.23
CA ASN A 372 -7.75 24.11 -4.69
C ASN A 372 -7.28 23.25 -3.50
N THR A 373 -7.96 22.17 -3.28
CA THR A 373 -7.67 21.18 -2.21
C THR A 373 -6.81 20.01 -2.71
N SER A 374 -6.22 20.10 -3.90
CA SER A 374 -5.38 19.04 -4.47
C SER A 374 -3.90 19.25 -4.16
N LEU A 375 -3.09 18.20 -4.37
CA LEU A 375 -1.63 18.28 -4.28
C LEU A 375 -0.99 18.95 -5.49
N ARG A 376 -1.75 19.31 -6.50
CA ARG A 376 -1.24 19.83 -7.77
C ARG A 376 -1.80 21.22 -8.05
N ILE A 377 -0.95 22.07 -8.61
CA ILE A 377 -1.41 23.29 -9.27
C ILE A 377 -2.41 22.87 -10.33
N ARG A 378 -3.53 23.55 -10.41
CA ARG A 378 -4.51 23.31 -11.46
C ARG A 378 -4.59 24.50 -12.41
N GLU A 379 -4.84 24.17 -13.64
CA GLU A 379 -5.03 25.11 -14.72
C GLU A 379 -6.45 24.95 -15.25
N GLY A 380 -7.11 26.05 -15.53
CA GLY A 380 -8.44 26.07 -16.15
C GLY A 380 -8.55 27.21 -17.13
N THR A 381 -9.47 27.07 -18.06
CA THR A 381 -9.62 27.99 -19.18
C THR A 381 -11.02 28.57 -19.26
N ILE A 382 -11.11 29.89 -19.44
CA ILE A 382 -12.34 30.58 -19.81
C ILE A 382 -12.27 30.90 -21.30
N SER A 383 -13.18 30.32 -22.06
CA SER A 383 -13.32 30.56 -23.49
C SER A 383 -14.25 31.74 -23.74
N LEU A 384 -13.80 32.73 -24.48
CA LEU A 384 -14.59 33.85 -24.99
C LEU A 384 -14.93 33.52 -26.44
N ILE A 385 -16.20 33.53 -26.75
CA ILE A 385 -16.72 33.19 -28.09
C ILE A 385 -17.52 34.41 -28.61
N TYR A 386 -17.10 34.96 -29.73
CA TYR A 386 -17.78 36.07 -30.38
C TYR A 386 -17.94 35.77 -31.87
N GLY A 387 -19.11 35.33 -32.25
CA GLY A 387 -19.32 34.78 -33.62
C GLY A 387 -18.42 33.59 -33.88
N ASN A 388 -17.55 33.70 -34.86
CA ASN A 388 -16.56 32.67 -35.20
C ASN A 388 -15.21 32.88 -34.52
N VAL A 389 -15.09 33.86 -33.64
CA VAL A 389 -13.85 34.24 -32.96
C VAL A 389 -13.80 33.63 -31.58
N LYS A 390 -12.64 33.08 -31.19
CA LYS A 390 -12.42 32.51 -29.87
C LYS A 390 -11.19 33.15 -29.21
N GLY A 391 -11.36 33.62 -28.00
CA GLY A 391 -10.28 34.03 -27.10
C GLY A 391 -10.20 33.06 -25.93
N LEU A 392 -9.00 32.86 -25.38
CA LEU A 392 -8.77 31.97 -24.23
C LEU A 392 -8.10 32.77 -23.11
N TYR A 393 -8.68 32.66 -21.93
CA TYR A 393 -8.11 33.20 -20.70
C TYR A 393 -7.79 32.05 -19.76
N THR A 394 -6.54 31.95 -19.32
CA THR A 394 -6.07 30.83 -18.49
C THR A 394 -5.97 31.22 -17.02
N VAL A 395 -6.44 30.38 -16.13
CA VAL A 395 -6.34 30.58 -14.69
C VAL A 395 -5.46 29.48 -14.10
N HIS A 396 -4.33 29.86 -13.52
CA HIS A 396 -3.44 28.97 -12.78
C HIS A 396 -3.68 29.15 -11.28
N GLN A 397 -4.17 28.11 -10.61
CA GLN A 397 -4.42 28.18 -9.18
C GLN A 397 -3.42 27.32 -8.40
N ALA A 398 -2.69 27.97 -7.51
CA ALA A 398 -1.71 27.34 -6.63
C ALA A 398 -2.34 26.31 -5.68
N THR A 399 -1.50 25.55 -5.02
CA THR A 399 -1.87 24.58 -3.98
C THR A 399 -1.65 25.16 -2.59
N ASN A 400 -2.33 24.58 -1.60
CA ASN A 400 -2.08 24.85 -0.20
C ASN A 400 -1.50 23.60 0.46
N ILE A 401 -0.19 23.47 0.45
CA ILE A 401 0.49 22.31 1.04
C ILE A 401 1.27 22.77 2.28
N LEU A 402 0.81 22.34 3.46
CA LEU A 402 1.48 22.64 4.72
C LEU A 402 2.73 21.76 4.89
N ASP A 403 3.88 22.39 5.10
CA ASP A 403 5.14 21.68 5.37
C ASP A 403 5.25 21.33 6.86
N LEU A 404 4.99 20.06 7.18
CA LEU A 404 5.11 19.50 8.53
C LEU A 404 6.57 19.34 8.99
N SER A 405 7.51 19.39 8.05
CA SER A 405 8.95 19.27 8.30
C SER A 405 9.69 20.61 8.27
N SER A 406 8.97 21.72 8.24
CA SER A 406 9.55 23.06 8.13
C SER A 406 10.47 23.43 9.30
N SER A 407 10.10 23.08 10.53
CA SER A 407 10.89 23.32 11.74
C SER A 407 11.82 22.18 12.10
N ALA A 408 11.38 20.94 11.95
CA ALA A 408 12.17 19.75 12.24
C ALA A 408 11.65 18.54 11.48
N THR A 409 12.54 17.60 11.17
CA THR A 409 12.20 16.32 10.54
C THR A 409 11.97 15.26 11.62
N ALA A 410 11.10 14.28 11.35
CA ALA A 410 10.78 13.18 12.25
C ALA A 410 10.44 11.90 11.48
N ASN A 411 10.29 10.78 12.18
CA ASN A 411 9.71 9.55 11.61
C ASN A 411 8.19 9.49 11.80
N CYS A 412 7.62 10.33 12.65
CA CYS A 412 6.19 10.46 12.84
C CYS A 412 5.77 11.92 12.70
N TYR A 413 4.68 12.16 12.00
CA TYR A 413 4.07 13.48 11.83
C TYR A 413 2.60 13.41 12.23
N VAL A 414 2.19 14.32 13.12
CA VAL A 414 0.81 14.42 13.58
C VAL A 414 0.02 15.33 12.67
N VAL A 415 -1.11 14.85 12.20
CA VAL A 415 -2.06 15.59 11.37
C VAL A 415 -3.40 15.66 12.09
N SER A 416 -3.93 16.86 12.26
CA SER A 416 -5.13 17.09 13.10
C SER A 416 -6.35 17.60 12.32
N SER A 417 -6.24 17.79 11.02
CA SER A 417 -7.31 18.29 10.16
C SER A 417 -7.18 17.74 8.74
N PRO A 418 -8.25 17.75 7.93
CA PRO A 418 -8.12 17.46 6.52
C PRO A 418 -7.29 18.52 5.81
N GLY A 419 -6.56 18.14 4.76
CA GLY A 419 -5.74 19.05 3.97
C GLY A 419 -4.62 18.41 3.19
N CYS A 420 -3.81 19.25 2.58
CA CYS A 420 -2.62 18.86 1.86
C CYS A 420 -1.38 19.16 2.69
N TYR A 421 -0.49 18.19 2.78
CA TYR A 421 0.70 18.22 3.62
C TYR A 421 1.91 17.77 2.84
N LYS A 422 3.09 18.22 3.27
CA LYS A 422 4.36 17.68 2.78
C LYS A 422 5.36 17.48 3.89
N ILE A 423 6.24 16.52 3.68
CA ILE A 423 7.38 16.22 4.53
C ILE A 423 8.63 16.04 3.68
N LYS A 424 9.79 16.46 4.17
CA LYS A 424 11.06 16.26 3.48
C LYS A 424 11.38 14.77 3.35
N ALA A 425 11.81 14.34 2.17
CA ALA A 425 12.26 12.98 1.90
C ALA A 425 13.67 12.73 2.46
N VAL A 426 13.81 12.82 3.78
CA VAL A 426 15.05 12.60 4.52
C VAL A 426 14.83 11.58 5.62
N LYS A 427 15.91 10.92 6.06
CA LYS A 427 15.85 10.05 7.24
C LYS A 427 15.38 10.86 8.43
N GLY A 428 14.42 10.36 9.18
CA GLY A 428 13.82 11.08 10.30
C GLY A 428 14.84 11.62 11.28
N ASN A 429 14.53 12.75 11.92
CA ASN A 429 15.39 13.43 12.88
C ASN A 429 16.76 13.85 12.31
N SER A 430 16.85 14.03 11.00
CA SER A 430 18.10 14.42 10.33
C SER A 430 17.84 15.17 9.03
N SER A 431 18.90 15.65 8.40
CA SER A 431 18.89 16.21 7.03
C SER A 431 19.41 15.24 5.97
N VAL A 432 19.70 14.00 6.35
CA VAL A 432 20.29 13.00 5.45
C VAL A 432 19.22 12.50 4.47
N SER A 433 19.47 12.64 3.19
CA SER A 433 18.59 12.12 2.13
C SER A 433 18.36 10.62 2.28
N VAL A 434 17.16 10.17 1.94
CA VAL A 434 16.85 8.73 1.87
C VAL A 434 17.43 8.07 0.62
N GLY A 435 17.93 8.83 -0.33
CA GLY A 435 18.47 8.36 -1.62
C GLY A 435 17.64 8.84 -2.80
N SER A 436 17.83 8.21 -3.96
CA SER A 436 17.09 8.55 -5.18
C SER A 436 15.67 7.97 -5.11
N VAL A 437 14.70 8.84 -4.87
CA VAL A 437 13.28 8.47 -4.80
C VAL A 437 12.69 8.50 -6.20
N SER A 438 12.15 7.37 -6.64
CA SER A 438 11.40 7.27 -7.91
C SER A 438 9.88 7.32 -7.72
N SER A 439 9.39 6.90 -6.56
CA SER A 439 7.96 6.91 -6.23
C SER A 439 7.74 6.99 -4.72
N CYS A 440 6.50 7.28 -4.33
CA CYS A 440 6.04 7.13 -2.96
C CYS A 440 4.64 6.47 -2.97
N ARG A 441 4.30 5.84 -1.86
CA ARG A 441 2.98 5.22 -1.70
C ARG A 441 2.57 5.16 -0.24
N VAL A 442 1.29 5.05 0.00
CA VAL A 442 0.76 4.60 1.28
C VAL A 442 1.04 3.10 1.39
N LEU A 443 1.79 2.70 2.41
CA LEU A 443 2.10 1.29 2.65
C LEU A 443 0.93 0.59 3.33
N TRP A 444 0.35 1.23 4.33
CA TRP A 444 -0.85 0.77 5.02
C TRP A 444 -1.55 1.90 5.75
N GLU A 445 -2.83 1.71 5.99
CA GLU A 445 -3.71 2.55 6.80
C GLU A 445 -4.45 1.71 7.81
N SER A 446 -4.81 2.29 8.97
CA SER A 446 -5.58 1.63 10.01
C SER A 446 -6.27 2.67 10.91
N PHE A 447 -7.53 2.45 11.26
CA PHE A 447 -8.19 3.24 12.31
C PHE A 447 -7.71 2.86 13.72
N GLY A 448 -6.82 1.87 13.84
CA GLY A 448 -6.40 1.30 15.12
C GLY A 448 -7.49 0.47 15.80
N THR A 449 -8.52 0.12 15.09
CA THR A 449 -9.69 -0.65 15.54
C THR A 449 -9.94 -1.82 14.59
N ASP A 450 -11.02 -2.58 14.83
CA ASP A 450 -11.49 -3.64 13.91
C ASP A 450 -12.44 -3.13 12.85
N GLU A 451 -12.71 -1.87 12.84
CA GLU A 451 -13.49 -1.27 11.79
C GLU A 451 -12.76 -1.52 10.45
N PRO A 452 -13.48 -2.05 9.44
CA PRO A 452 -12.91 -2.20 8.12
C PRO A 452 -12.42 -0.87 7.57
N ILE A 453 -11.25 -0.89 6.95
CA ILE A 453 -10.64 0.27 6.31
C ILE A 453 -10.31 -0.09 4.87
N ASN A 454 -10.55 0.84 3.96
CA ASN A 454 -10.16 0.73 2.57
C ASN A 454 -8.98 1.65 2.29
N SER A 455 -8.26 1.39 1.22
CA SER A 455 -7.24 2.32 0.73
C SER A 455 -7.87 3.67 0.44
N ASN A 456 -7.20 4.73 0.83
CA ASN A 456 -7.59 6.14 0.71
C ASN A 456 -8.63 6.63 1.75
N ASP A 457 -8.99 5.83 2.75
CA ASP A 457 -9.88 6.28 3.83
C ASP A 457 -9.22 7.34 4.72
N LEU A 458 -7.89 7.31 4.86
CA LEU A 458 -7.11 8.28 5.65
C LEU A 458 -6.27 9.20 4.76
N ILE A 459 -5.55 8.64 3.79
CA ILE A 459 -4.67 9.36 2.87
C ILE A 459 -5.17 9.13 1.44
N GLU A 460 -5.80 10.14 0.89
CA GLU A 460 -6.48 10.08 -0.41
C GLU A 460 -5.50 10.08 -1.59
N ASP A 461 -4.41 10.83 -1.48
CA ASP A 461 -3.39 10.95 -2.53
C ASP A 461 -2.00 11.15 -1.93
N VAL A 462 -0.99 10.64 -2.64
CA VAL A 462 0.42 10.81 -2.27
C VAL A 462 1.28 10.95 -3.51
N LEU A 463 2.20 11.90 -3.51
CA LEU A 463 3.17 12.09 -4.58
C LEU A 463 4.54 12.53 -4.04
N TYR A 464 5.57 12.22 -4.80
CA TYR A 464 6.91 12.76 -4.58
C TYR A 464 7.14 13.94 -5.50
N ASP A 465 7.55 15.05 -4.93
CA ASP A 465 7.90 16.26 -5.67
C ASP A 465 9.07 17.00 -5.02
N SER A 466 10.08 17.26 -5.82
CA SER A 466 11.19 18.18 -5.48
C SER A 466 11.81 17.95 -4.09
N GLY A 467 12.01 16.68 -3.70
CA GLY A 467 12.59 16.32 -2.41
C GLY A 467 11.59 16.22 -1.26
N TYR A 468 10.30 16.30 -1.56
CA TYR A 468 9.22 16.16 -0.58
C TYR A 468 8.30 15.00 -0.93
N ILE A 469 7.81 14.34 0.09
CA ILE A 469 6.62 13.50 0.02
C ILE A 469 5.43 14.40 0.32
N CYS A 470 4.57 14.61 -0.65
CA CYS A 470 3.34 15.36 -0.52
C CYS A 470 2.17 14.39 -0.39
N PHE A 471 1.23 14.66 0.50
CA PHE A 471 0.07 13.80 0.68
C PHE A 471 -1.18 14.63 1.03
N LYS A 472 -2.34 14.13 0.60
CA LYS A 472 -3.66 14.67 0.91
C LYS A 472 -4.37 13.68 1.83
N THR A 473 -4.91 14.18 2.94
CA THR A 473 -5.81 13.37 3.78
C THR A 473 -7.21 13.34 3.17
N SER A 474 -8.00 12.35 3.57
CA SER A 474 -9.42 12.32 3.21
C SER A 474 -10.13 13.60 3.66
N GLU A 475 -11.07 14.08 2.85
CA GLU A 475 -11.89 15.27 3.17
C GLU A 475 -12.75 15.05 4.43
N ILE A 476 -13.21 13.83 4.63
CA ILE A 476 -13.84 13.41 5.88
C ILE A 476 -12.74 12.94 6.83
N PHE A 477 -12.23 13.89 7.63
CA PHE A 477 -11.14 13.59 8.56
C PHE A 477 -11.53 12.52 9.58
N ARG A 478 -10.77 11.43 9.59
CA ARG A 478 -10.90 10.34 10.56
C ARG A 478 -9.57 10.14 11.28
N LYS A 479 -9.64 9.85 12.58
CA LYS A 479 -8.46 9.51 13.35
C LYS A 479 -7.97 8.12 12.97
N GLY A 480 -6.66 7.97 12.86
CA GLY A 480 -6.03 6.71 12.46
C GLY A 480 -4.53 6.83 12.29
N ASN A 481 -3.97 5.84 11.67
CA ASN A 481 -2.54 5.73 11.43
C ASN A 481 -2.32 5.30 9.98
N ALA A 482 -1.39 5.95 9.32
CA ALA A 482 -0.93 5.56 7.99
C ALA A 482 0.60 5.53 7.96
N VAL A 483 1.17 4.68 7.14
CA VAL A 483 2.60 4.71 6.84
C VAL A 483 2.79 4.99 5.36
N ILE A 484 3.57 6.03 5.07
CA ILE A 484 3.96 6.39 3.70
C ILE A 484 5.42 5.97 3.49
N THR A 485 5.73 5.45 2.31
CA THR A 485 7.08 5.05 1.92
C THR A 485 7.61 5.88 0.76
N ALA A 486 8.93 6.14 0.79
CA ALA A 486 9.70 6.52 -0.38
C ALA A 486 10.36 5.27 -0.97
N ASN A 487 10.24 5.09 -2.28
CA ASN A 487 10.73 3.91 -2.98
C ASN A 487 11.72 4.32 -4.07
N GLY A 488 12.70 3.46 -4.34
CA GLY A 488 13.68 3.66 -5.39
C GLY A 488 14.49 2.39 -5.61
N GLY A 489 14.80 2.06 -6.87
CA GLY A 489 15.52 0.84 -7.21
C GLY A 489 14.79 -0.44 -6.76
N GLY A 490 13.47 -0.49 -6.89
CA GLY A 490 12.65 -1.66 -6.52
C GLY A 490 12.51 -1.93 -5.01
N ARG A 491 12.92 -1.01 -4.15
CA ARG A 491 12.90 -1.20 -2.70
C ARG A 491 12.39 0.02 -1.94
N ILE A 492 11.96 -0.18 -0.69
CA ILE A 492 11.65 0.92 0.22
C ILE A 492 12.96 1.54 0.70
N LEU A 493 13.12 2.83 0.47
CA LEU A 493 14.27 3.61 0.94
C LEU A 493 14.06 4.12 2.37
N TRP A 494 12.85 4.50 2.71
CA TRP A 494 12.42 4.95 4.03
C TRP A 494 10.91 4.95 4.15
N SER A 495 10.40 5.02 5.40
CA SER A 495 8.99 5.10 5.73
C SER A 495 8.76 6.10 6.85
N TRP A 496 7.61 6.76 6.82
CA TRP A 496 7.15 7.70 7.85
C TRP A 496 5.76 7.33 8.32
N HIS A 497 5.55 7.44 9.62
CA HIS A 497 4.26 7.29 10.26
C HIS A 497 3.50 8.63 10.18
N ILE A 498 2.34 8.64 9.58
CA ILE A 498 1.39 9.75 9.59
C ILE A 498 0.32 9.41 10.61
N TRP A 499 0.30 10.17 11.69
CA TRP A 499 -0.58 9.97 12.81
C TRP A 499 -1.73 10.98 12.76
N LEU A 500 -2.89 10.52 12.28
CA LEU A 500 -4.09 11.34 12.13
C LEU A 500 -4.83 11.36 13.48
N THR A 501 -4.66 12.43 14.22
CA THR A 501 -5.28 12.62 15.54
C THR A 501 -5.22 14.09 15.93
N ASP A 502 -5.97 14.49 16.96
CA ASP A 502 -5.73 15.77 17.63
C ASP A 502 -4.30 15.82 18.21
N GLN A 503 -3.71 17.01 18.28
CA GLN A 503 -2.34 17.17 18.76
C GLN A 503 -2.19 16.59 20.16
N PRO A 504 -1.28 15.61 20.39
CA PRO A 504 -1.00 15.10 21.72
C PRO A 504 -0.56 16.21 22.67
N GLN A 505 -1.08 16.16 23.88
CA GLN A 505 -0.78 17.14 24.90
C GLN A 505 0.36 16.65 25.81
N GLY A 506 1.11 17.59 26.38
CA GLY A 506 2.10 17.29 27.38
C GLY A 506 1.47 17.14 28.76
N GLN A 507 1.74 16.03 29.42
CA GLN A 507 1.43 15.78 30.80
C GLN A 507 2.71 15.94 31.63
N ARG A 508 2.78 16.96 32.46
CA ARG A 508 3.93 17.16 33.36
C ARG A 508 3.85 16.18 34.52
N TYR A 509 4.85 15.34 34.66
CA TYR A 509 5.09 14.52 35.84
C TYR A 509 5.99 15.29 36.77
N ASP A 510 5.64 15.32 38.06
CA ASP A 510 6.34 16.09 39.05
C ASP A 510 6.42 15.30 40.39
N ASN A 511 7.60 14.87 40.72
CA ASN A 511 7.85 14.24 42.02
C ASN A 511 8.22 15.30 43.05
N ASN A 512 7.25 16.10 43.49
CA ASN A 512 7.41 17.13 44.53
C ASN A 512 8.63 18.06 44.29
N GLY A 513 8.87 18.43 43.07
CA GLY A 513 9.98 19.27 42.63
C GLY A 513 11.36 18.59 42.60
N ARG A 514 11.45 17.32 42.97
CA ARG A 514 12.71 16.56 42.90
C ARG A 514 13.05 16.11 41.48
N TYR A 515 12.03 15.83 40.70
CA TYR A 515 12.15 15.43 39.32
C TYR A 515 10.93 15.94 38.53
N THR A 516 11.16 16.41 37.35
CA THR A 516 10.07 16.79 36.42
C THR A 516 10.36 16.28 35.03
N ALA A 517 9.36 15.70 34.39
CA ALA A 517 9.37 15.33 32.96
C ALA A 517 8.02 15.69 32.35
N THR A 518 8.00 15.84 31.03
CA THR A 518 6.74 16.00 30.31
C THR A 518 6.56 14.80 29.37
N MET A 519 5.51 14.04 29.60
CA MET A 519 5.15 12.88 28.78
C MET A 519 3.96 13.22 27.90
N MET A 520 3.82 12.54 26.77
CA MET A 520 2.56 12.64 26.00
C MET A 520 1.38 12.12 26.82
N ASP A 521 0.21 12.67 26.58
CA ASP A 521 -1.06 12.23 27.17
C ASP A 521 -1.52 10.84 26.70
N ARG A 522 -0.89 10.29 25.66
CA ARG A 522 -1.26 9.04 25.01
C ARG A 522 -0.06 8.30 24.43
N ASN A 523 -0.26 7.02 24.09
CA ASN A 523 0.74 6.22 23.39
C ASN A 523 0.88 6.67 21.94
N LEU A 524 2.05 6.48 21.36
CA LEU A 524 2.30 6.76 19.96
C LEU A 524 1.37 5.91 19.07
N GLY A 525 0.66 6.58 18.16
CA GLY A 525 -0.35 5.96 17.33
C GLY A 525 -1.75 5.81 17.96
N ALA A 526 -1.95 6.25 19.21
CA ALA A 526 -3.26 6.24 19.84
C ALA A 526 -4.19 7.31 19.23
N THR A 527 -5.42 6.94 18.93
CA THR A 527 -6.43 7.84 18.36
C THR A 527 -7.27 8.57 19.42
N SER A 528 -7.08 8.21 20.68
CA SER A 528 -7.77 8.80 21.83
C SER A 528 -6.82 8.94 23.04
N ALA A 529 -7.03 9.96 23.87
CA ALA A 529 -6.42 10.11 25.19
C ALA A 529 -7.44 9.87 26.32
N THR A 530 -8.71 9.61 25.98
CA THR A 530 -9.76 9.42 26.97
C THR A 530 -9.57 8.10 27.72
N PRO A 531 -9.49 8.10 29.03
CA PRO A 531 -9.39 6.87 29.83
C PRO A 531 -10.42 5.82 29.41
N GLU A 532 -9.99 4.56 29.38
CA GLU A 532 -10.79 3.38 29.02
C GLU A 532 -11.28 3.30 27.55
N ASP A 533 -11.01 4.29 26.72
CA ASP A 533 -11.32 4.24 25.29
C ASP A 533 -10.37 3.25 24.58
N ALA A 534 -10.90 2.44 23.68
CA ALA A 534 -10.14 1.47 22.89
C ALA A 534 -9.06 2.14 22.03
N GLY A 535 -9.27 3.37 21.57
CA GLY A 535 -8.32 4.17 20.81
C GLY A 535 -7.07 4.57 21.59
N THR A 536 -7.00 4.34 22.91
CA THR A 536 -5.83 4.69 23.74
C THR A 536 -4.67 3.71 23.59
N ILE A 537 -4.89 2.52 23.05
CA ILE A 537 -3.89 1.43 23.02
C ILE A 537 -2.64 1.85 22.22
N GLY A 538 -2.82 2.46 21.04
CA GLY A 538 -1.74 2.86 20.17
C GLY A 538 -1.06 1.70 19.44
N LEU A 539 0.13 1.95 18.93
CA LEU A 539 0.93 1.02 18.13
C LEU A 539 2.07 0.41 18.95
N LEU A 540 2.63 -0.67 18.46
CA LEU A 540 3.75 -1.37 19.08
C LEU A 540 5.03 -1.18 18.26
N TYR A 541 6.18 -1.15 18.93
CA TYR A 541 7.48 -0.94 18.32
C TYR A 541 8.48 -1.97 18.83
N GLN A 542 9.32 -2.50 17.95
CA GLN A 542 10.51 -3.22 18.38
C GLN A 542 11.57 -2.23 18.81
N TRP A 543 12.30 -2.51 19.90
CA TRP A 543 13.26 -1.55 20.44
C TRP A 543 14.30 -1.12 19.42
N GLY A 544 14.44 0.17 19.19
CA GLY A 544 15.36 0.72 18.20
C GLY A 544 14.86 0.73 16.76
N ARG A 545 13.60 0.36 16.48
CA ARG A 545 12.96 0.50 15.16
C ARG A 545 12.03 1.72 15.16
N LYS A 546 12.02 2.41 14.00
CA LYS A 546 11.13 3.56 13.75
C LYS A 546 9.73 3.17 13.29
N ASP A 547 9.57 1.95 12.79
CA ASP A 547 8.34 1.51 12.13
C ASP A 547 7.36 0.87 13.10
N PRO A 548 6.09 1.27 13.05
CA PRO A 548 5.06 0.78 13.94
C PRO A 548 4.46 -0.56 13.49
N PHE A 549 3.98 -1.33 14.46
CA PHE A 549 3.20 -2.54 14.27
C PHE A 549 1.81 -2.38 14.87
N LEU A 550 0.81 -2.93 14.22
CA LEU A 550 -0.56 -2.93 14.73
C LEU A 550 -0.65 -3.69 16.06
N ASN A 551 -1.53 -3.20 16.93
CA ASN A 551 -1.87 -3.83 18.20
C ASN A 551 -3.30 -4.39 18.16
N TYR A 552 -3.77 -4.94 19.26
CA TYR A 552 -5.16 -5.33 19.45
C TYR A 552 -6.06 -4.12 19.56
N ARG A 553 -7.32 -4.35 19.21
CA ARG A 553 -8.33 -3.33 19.11
C ARG A 553 -9.23 -3.19 20.34
N ASN A 554 -9.42 -4.26 21.11
CA ASN A 554 -10.49 -4.30 22.12
C ASN A 554 -10.00 -4.78 23.47
N LEU A 555 -10.10 -3.92 24.45
CA LEU A 555 -9.76 -4.19 25.86
C LEU A 555 -10.79 -5.11 26.55
N ASN A 556 -11.93 -5.40 25.92
CA ASN A 556 -13.05 -6.09 26.54
C ASN A 556 -13.32 -7.52 26.03
N SER A 557 -12.61 -8.00 25.01
CA SER A 557 -12.88 -9.31 24.42
C SER A 557 -11.66 -10.23 24.50
N TYR A 558 -11.89 -11.43 25.00
CA TYR A 558 -10.92 -12.55 24.95
C TYR A 558 -10.70 -13.12 23.51
N GLY A 559 -10.99 -12.34 22.48
CA GLY A 559 -10.88 -12.76 21.09
C GLY A 559 -9.61 -12.25 20.41
N ASN A 560 -9.03 -13.05 19.55
CA ASN A 560 -7.77 -12.83 18.81
C ASN A 560 -7.94 -11.85 17.63
N PHE A 561 -8.36 -10.61 17.85
CA PHE A 561 -8.56 -9.65 16.74
C PHE A 561 -7.48 -8.58 16.73
N VAL A 562 -6.61 -8.61 15.72
CA VAL A 562 -5.67 -7.53 15.41
C VAL A 562 -6.46 -6.39 14.75
N ALA A 563 -6.05 -5.15 14.99
CA ALA A 563 -6.62 -3.99 14.28
C ALA A 563 -6.59 -4.22 12.75
N LYS A 564 -7.66 -3.79 12.07
CA LYS A 564 -7.75 -3.90 10.61
C LYS A 564 -6.81 -2.88 9.95
N SER A 565 -6.26 -3.27 8.80
CA SER A 565 -5.45 -2.39 7.96
C SER A 565 -5.65 -2.71 6.49
N THR A 566 -5.24 -1.80 5.63
CA THR A 566 -5.29 -1.98 4.18
C THR A 566 -4.23 -2.93 3.64
N ALA A 567 -3.20 -3.25 4.43
CA ALA A 567 -2.14 -4.18 4.04
C ALA A 567 -2.25 -5.51 4.75
N GLU A 568 -1.85 -6.57 4.07
CA GLU A 568 -1.54 -7.86 4.69
C GLU A 568 -0.19 -7.80 5.40
N TRP A 569 -0.12 -8.37 6.58
CA TRP A 569 1.09 -8.39 7.39
C TRP A 569 1.80 -9.73 7.19
N PRO A 570 3.08 -9.70 6.78
CA PRO A 570 3.84 -10.93 6.58
C PRO A 570 4.02 -11.69 7.89
N SER A 571 4.21 -13.00 7.78
CA SER A 571 4.57 -13.82 8.93
C SER A 571 5.88 -13.33 9.53
N PRO A 572 6.03 -13.36 10.87
CA PRO A 572 7.28 -13.04 11.53
C PRO A 572 8.44 -13.88 11.02
N ILE A 573 9.61 -13.28 10.90
CA ILE A 573 10.84 -13.95 10.46
C ILE A 573 11.90 -13.93 11.56
N THR A 574 12.80 -14.91 11.54
CA THR A 574 13.90 -14.94 12.52
C THR A 574 15.04 -14.02 12.11
N SER A 575 15.62 -13.33 13.09
CA SER A 575 16.82 -12.51 12.94
C SER A 575 18.02 -13.34 12.53
N THR A 576 18.62 -13.02 11.41
CA THR A 576 19.83 -13.65 10.85
C THR A 576 20.78 -12.56 10.35
N SER A 577 21.94 -12.93 9.82
CA SER A 577 22.87 -11.98 9.19
C SER A 577 22.29 -11.22 8.01
N SER A 578 21.22 -11.73 7.38
CA SER A 578 20.54 -11.08 6.26
C SER A 578 19.24 -10.40 6.65
N THR A 579 18.49 -10.95 7.59
CA THR A 579 17.16 -10.44 7.98
C THR A 579 17.19 -9.56 9.23
N GLY A 580 18.25 -9.67 10.05
CA GLY A 580 18.45 -8.87 11.27
C GLY A 580 19.29 -7.62 11.03
N THR A 581 19.20 -6.97 9.88
CA THR A 581 19.97 -5.78 9.56
C THR A 581 19.09 -4.52 9.57
N ILE A 582 19.72 -3.36 9.70
CA ILE A 582 19.01 -2.07 9.61
C ILE A 582 18.41 -1.93 8.20
N GLU A 583 19.17 -2.26 7.18
CA GLU A 583 18.76 -2.20 5.78
C GLU A 583 17.49 -3.04 5.56
N TYR A 584 17.54 -4.29 6.00
CA TYR A 584 16.38 -5.17 5.88
C TYR A 584 15.16 -4.60 6.62
N ALA A 585 15.33 -4.11 7.85
CA ALA A 585 14.24 -3.54 8.63
C ALA A 585 13.62 -2.30 7.98
N VAL A 586 14.44 -1.46 7.31
CA VAL A 586 13.98 -0.30 6.55
C VAL A 586 13.24 -0.71 5.28
N GLU A 587 13.74 -1.71 4.56
CA GLU A 587 13.12 -2.23 3.34
C GLU A 587 11.82 -3.00 3.62
N HIS A 588 11.68 -3.56 4.83
CA HIS A 588 10.53 -4.38 5.24
C HIS A 588 9.88 -3.84 6.52
N PRO A 589 9.29 -2.63 6.49
CA PRO A 589 8.76 -1.98 7.68
C PRO A 589 7.59 -2.73 8.34
N THR A 590 6.85 -3.55 7.60
CA THR A 590 5.74 -4.36 8.10
C THR A 590 6.17 -5.73 8.64
N THR A 591 7.41 -6.17 8.39
CA THR A 591 7.89 -7.46 8.84
C THR A 591 8.35 -7.42 10.29
N PHE A 592 7.72 -8.21 11.15
CA PHE A 592 8.16 -8.39 12.53
C PHE A 592 9.34 -9.37 12.57
N ILE A 593 10.48 -8.91 13.09
CA ILE A 593 11.70 -9.73 13.15
C ILE A 593 11.85 -10.31 14.55
N ILE A 594 11.61 -11.61 14.71
CA ILE A 594 11.77 -12.30 15.98
C ILE A 594 13.26 -12.52 16.30
N GLY A 595 13.60 -12.44 17.58
CA GLY A 595 14.97 -12.67 18.03
C GLY A 595 15.41 -14.12 17.79
N ASN A 596 16.67 -14.31 17.45
CA ASN A 596 17.28 -15.63 17.40
C ASN A 596 17.59 -16.14 18.83
N GLU A 597 18.03 -17.39 18.94
CA GLU A 597 18.31 -18.04 20.22
C GLU A 597 19.51 -17.44 20.98
N HIS A 598 20.31 -16.57 20.34
CA HIS A 598 21.55 -16.07 20.92
C HIS A 598 21.36 -14.76 21.69
N ASN A 599 20.62 -13.78 21.14
CA ASN A 599 20.51 -12.47 21.79
C ASN A 599 19.09 -11.94 21.90
N TYR A 600 18.09 -12.61 21.35
CA TYR A 600 16.68 -12.21 21.36
C TYR A 600 16.43 -10.74 20.93
N ASP A 601 17.39 -10.19 20.15
CA ASP A 601 17.24 -8.90 19.47
C ASP A 601 16.82 -9.14 18.02
N TRP A 602 16.02 -8.27 17.47
CA TRP A 602 15.71 -8.28 16.05
C TRP A 602 16.96 -7.91 15.21
N TYR A 603 17.92 -7.17 15.80
CA TYR A 603 19.19 -6.81 15.15
C TYR A 603 20.24 -7.90 15.40
N TYR A 604 20.79 -8.43 14.33
CA TYR A 604 21.78 -9.49 14.35
C TYR A 604 23.20 -8.94 14.41
N THR A 605 23.88 -9.11 15.53
CA THR A 605 25.27 -8.64 15.68
C THR A 605 26.33 -9.67 15.22
N GLY A 606 25.91 -10.90 14.93
CA GLY A 606 26.85 -12.01 14.66
C GLY A 606 27.66 -12.48 15.86
N ASN A 607 27.48 -11.87 17.01
CA ASN A 607 28.21 -12.17 18.25
C ASN A 607 27.28 -12.06 19.45
N VAL A 608 27.12 -13.14 20.20
CA VAL A 608 26.28 -13.21 21.41
C VAL A 608 26.68 -12.23 22.51
N ASN A 609 27.94 -11.80 22.52
CA ASN A 609 28.48 -10.85 23.50
C ASN A 609 28.45 -9.38 23.00
N LYS A 610 27.83 -9.13 21.86
CA LYS A 610 27.67 -7.76 21.32
C LYS A 610 26.22 -7.40 21.24
N ASN A 611 25.93 -6.20 21.68
CA ASN A 611 24.65 -5.52 21.51
C ASN A 611 24.85 -4.19 20.78
N GLU A 612 23.80 -3.70 20.16
CA GLU A 612 23.78 -2.40 19.51
C GLU A 612 22.79 -1.50 20.23
N ASN A 613 23.33 -0.52 20.97
CA ASN A 613 22.56 0.36 21.85
C ASN A 613 22.32 1.75 21.25
N SER A 614 22.86 2.04 20.04
CA SER A 614 22.83 3.40 19.48
C SER A 614 21.51 3.73 18.77
N ARG A 615 20.60 2.77 18.62
CA ARG A 615 19.37 2.96 17.85
C ARG A 615 18.38 3.93 18.52
N TRP A 616 18.18 3.83 19.81
CA TRP A 616 17.43 4.78 20.62
C TRP A 616 18.34 5.30 21.73
N GLN A 617 18.34 6.60 21.92
CA GLN A 617 19.17 7.29 22.91
C GLN A 617 18.44 8.53 23.43
N SER A 618 18.87 9.09 24.56
CA SER A 618 18.34 10.35 25.10
C SER A 618 18.46 11.50 24.09
N LYS A 619 19.57 11.53 23.31
CA LYS A 619 19.63 12.36 22.11
C LYS A 619 18.96 11.61 20.96
N LYS A 620 17.88 12.17 20.46
CA LYS A 620 17.05 11.59 19.42
C LYS A 620 17.86 11.15 18.19
N THR A 621 17.75 9.88 17.83
CA THR A 621 18.42 9.29 16.68
C THR A 621 17.51 9.29 15.44
N ILE A 622 18.07 8.93 14.29
CA ILE A 622 17.30 8.75 13.04
C ILE A 622 16.26 7.62 13.13
N TYR A 623 16.37 6.75 14.13
CA TYR A 623 15.44 5.61 14.33
C TYR A 623 14.40 5.85 15.43
N ASP A 624 14.44 7.01 16.08
CA ASP A 624 13.44 7.36 17.08
C ASP A 624 12.06 7.55 16.40
N PRO A 625 11.00 6.86 16.86
CA PRO A 625 9.69 6.89 16.21
C PRO A 625 8.84 8.11 16.60
N CYS A 626 9.24 8.87 17.61
CA CYS A 626 8.42 9.97 18.14
C CYS A 626 8.36 11.19 17.20
N PRO A 627 7.30 12.00 17.25
CA PRO A 627 7.23 13.26 16.52
C PRO A 627 8.33 14.25 16.93
N ALA A 628 8.52 15.29 16.13
CA ALA A 628 9.45 16.37 16.44
C ALA A 628 9.15 17.01 17.81
N GLY A 629 10.19 17.32 18.60
CA GLY A 629 10.08 17.83 19.97
C GLY A 629 9.76 16.78 21.02
N TRP A 630 9.74 15.51 20.62
CA TRP A 630 9.48 14.36 21.48
C TRP A 630 10.45 13.22 21.15
N HIS A 631 10.86 12.44 22.12
CA HIS A 631 11.73 11.28 21.96
C HIS A 631 11.21 10.06 22.74
N VAL A 632 11.77 8.88 22.46
CA VAL A 632 11.53 7.68 23.29
C VAL A 632 11.98 7.97 24.70
N PRO A 633 11.18 7.69 25.75
CA PRO A 633 11.47 8.10 27.12
C PRO A 633 12.84 7.64 27.61
N ASP A 634 13.46 8.45 28.43
CA ASP A 634 14.66 8.08 29.16
C ASP A 634 14.39 6.90 30.10
N ASP A 635 15.40 6.09 30.35
CA ASP A 635 15.28 4.85 31.13
C ASP A 635 14.78 5.05 32.56
N ASP A 636 15.13 6.17 33.17
CA ASP A 636 14.84 6.50 34.56
C ASP A 636 13.54 7.34 34.72
N VAL A 637 12.83 7.68 33.64
CA VAL A 637 11.71 8.65 33.72
C VAL A 637 10.63 8.24 34.72
N TRP A 638 10.23 6.97 34.73
CA TRP A 638 9.20 6.50 35.66
C TRP A 638 9.74 6.24 37.08
N GLU A 639 11.00 5.74 37.21
CA GLU A 639 11.64 5.61 38.53
C GLU A 639 11.73 6.97 39.23
N ASN A 640 12.19 7.98 38.55
CA ASN A 640 12.29 9.33 39.04
C ASN A 640 10.92 9.98 39.31
N ALA A 641 9.96 9.78 38.38
CA ALA A 641 8.61 10.34 38.51
C ALA A 641 7.86 9.73 39.71
N PHE A 642 7.97 8.44 39.95
CA PHE A 642 7.40 7.78 41.12
C PHE A 642 8.25 7.94 42.39
N GLY A 643 9.53 8.22 42.24
CA GLY A 643 10.49 8.18 43.34
C GLY A 643 10.69 6.76 43.90
N ILE A 644 10.54 5.74 43.10
CA ILE A 644 10.59 4.32 43.46
C ILE A 644 11.39 3.57 42.39
N THR A 645 12.37 2.79 42.85
CA THR A 645 13.24 1.97 41.97
C THR A 645 12.85 0.49 41.95
N THR A 646 11.88 0.08 42.73
CA THR A 646 11.38 -1.28 42.82
C THR A 646 9.90 -1.31 42.48
N PHE A 647 9.31 -2.49 42.44
CA PHE A 647 7.86 -2.60 42.20
C PHE A 647 7.06 -2.08 43.40
N PHE A 648 5.85 -1.64 43.10
CA PHE A 648 4.84 -1.31 44.11
C PHE A 648 3.50 -1.94 43.76
N LYS A 649 2.67 -2.17 44.77
CA LYS A 649 1.34 -2.76 44.53
C LYS A 649 0.35 -1.67 44.17
N GLU A 650 -0.33 -1.87 43.05
CA GLU A 650 -1.43 -1.03 42.62
C GLU A 650 -2.44 -1.88 41.84
N SER A 651 -3.70 -1.58 42.00
CA SER A 651 -4.76 -2.24 41.23
C SER A 651 -5.06 -1.48 39.94
N PHE A 652 -5.37 -2.18 38.87
CA PHE A 652 -5.83 -1.59 37.65
C PHE A 652 -7.11 -2.26 37.16
N SER A 653 -7.90 -1.54 36.36
CA SER A 653 -8.98 -2.13 35.59
C SER A 653 -8.41 -2.96 34.42
N GLY A 654 -9.11 -3.94 33.92
CA GLY A 654 -8.68 -4.75 32.76
C GLY A 654 -8.41 -3.94 31.49
N ARG A 655 -8.58 -2.62 31.50
CA ARG A 655 -8.32 -1.72 30.37
C ARG A 655 -7.06 -0.89 30.51
N GLY A 656 -6.60 -0.66 31.74
CA GLY A 656 -5.46 0.18 32.05
C GLY A 656 -5.48 0.75 33.44
N ILE A 657 -4.57 1.66 33.70
CA ILE A 657 -4.45 2.35 34.99
C ILE A 657 -4.45 3.87 34.79
N ASP A 658 -5.19 4.56 35.63
CA ASP A 658 -5.15 6.01 35.75
C ASP A 658 -4.31 6.41 36.96
N PHE A 659 -3.04 6.77 36.73
CA PHE A 659 -2.10 7.11 37.79
C PHE A 659 -2.48 8.37 38.57
N SER A 660 -3.37 9.23 38.05
CA SER A 660 -3.89 10.37 38.80
C SER A 660 -4.76 9.95 40.01
N LYS A 661 -5.30 8.73 39.96
CA LYS A 661 -6.15 8.15 41.02
C LYS A 661 -5.39 7.22 41.97
N THR A 662 -4.12 7.01 41.75
CA THR A 662 -3.26 6.19 42.64
C THR A 662 -2.60 7.04 43.72
N LYS A 663 -2.04 6.40 44.72
CA LYS A 663 -1.27 7.12 45.74
C LYS A 663 0.02 7.74 45.16
N TYR A 664 0.45 7.36 43.97
CA TYR A 664 1.59 7.90 43.23
C TYR A 664 1.09 8.74 42.05
N SER A 665 0.40 9.82 42.33
CA SER A 665 -0.37 10.63 41.36
C SER A 665 0.45 11.41 40.35
N LEU A 666 1.73 11.23 40.25
CA LEU A 666 2.65 11.86 39.28
C LEU A 666 2.54 13.41 39.19
N GLY A 667 1.81 14.05 40.10
CA GLY A 667 1.74 15.51 40.22
C GLY A 667 1.00 16.25 39.10
N HIS A 668 0.33 15.55 38.19
CA HIS A 668 -0.42 16.16 37.08
C HIS A 668 -1.89 16.42 37.46
N ASN A 669 -2.43 17.55 37.03
CA ASN A 669 -3.85 17.87 37.17
C ASN A 669 -4.63 17.27 35.98
N GLY A 670 -5.30 16.15 36.19
CA GLY A 670 -6.09 15.43 35.18
C GLY A 670 -5.69 13.96 35.06
N PRO A 671 -6.41 13.19 34.28
CA PRO A 671 -6.15 11.76 34.09
C PRO A 671 -4.77 11.50 33.51
N ILE A 672 -4.03 10.58 34.12
CA ILE A 672 -2.80 10.01 33.56
C ILE A 672 -3.07 8.56 33.22
N TRP A 673 -3.71 8.37 32.06
CA TRP A 673 -4.15 7.06 31.61
C TRP A 673 -3.06 6.29 30.89
N TYR A 674 -2.75 5.10 31.37
CA TYR A 674 -1.92 4.10 30.72
C TYR A 674 -2.77 2.87 30.37
N PRO A 675 -3.00 2.59 29.07
CA PRO A 675 -3.79 1.42 28.67
C PRO A 675 -2.99 0.13 28.89
N ALA A 676 -3.69 -0.95 29.19
CA ALA A 676 -3.13 -2.30 29.24
C ALA A 676 -2.88 -2.80 27.79
N SER A 677 -1.85 -2.22 27.16
CA SER A 677 -1.52 -2.40 25.75
C SER A 677 -0.95 -3.78 25.40
N GLY A 678 -0.59 -4.60 26.41
CA GLY A 678 0.08 -5.88 26.17
C GLY A 678 1.42 -5.72 25.46
N ARG A 679 1.77 -6.73 24.65
CA ARG A 679 3.00 -6.74 23.83
C ARG A 679 2.87 -7.64 22.63
N ARG A 680 3.80 -7.54 21.67
CA ARG A 680 4.14 -8.61 20.73
C ARG A 680 5.30 -9.44 21.26
N VAL A 681 5.13 -10.76 21.28
CA VAL A 681 6.10 -11.68 21.89
C VAL A 681 7.34 -11.83 21.00
N TYR A 682 8.51 -11.67 21.57
CA TYR A 682 9.81 -11.69 20.88
C TYR A 682 10.13 -12.97 20.09
N LYS A 683 9.57 -14.13 20.45
CA LYS A 683 9.77 -15.43 19.76
C LYS A 683 8.75 -15.72 18.67
N THR A 684 7.58 -15.11 18.71
CA THR A 684 6.46 -15.51 17.85
C THR A 684 5.84 -14.34 17.09
N GLY A 685 6.12 -13.10 17.48
CA GLY A 685 5.44 -11.91 16.96
C GLY A 685 3.94 -11.86 17.26
N LYS A 686 3.40 -12.84 18.01
CA LYS A 686 1.99 -12.84 18.40
C LYS A 686 1.74 -11.80 19.48
N ILE A 687 0.55 -11.19 19.44
CA ILE A 687 0.12 -10.25 20.47
C ILE A 687 -0.30 -11.03 21.71
N ASP A 688 0.07 -10.53 22.88
CA ASP A 688 -0.15 -11.15 24.17
C ASP A 688 -0.46 -10.10 25.23
N GLY A 689 -1.35 -10.39 26.15
CA GLY A 689 -1.59 -9.64 27.37
C GLY A 689 -2.33 -8.32 27.23
N VAL A 690 -2.97 -8.03 26.09
CA VAL A 690 -3.85 -6.84 25.97
C VAL A 690 -5.01 -6.95 26.92
N GLY A 691 -5.24 -5.89 27.73
CA GLY A 691 -6.22 -5.90 28.81
C GLY A 691 -5.70 -6.52 30.12
N PHE A 692 -4.50 -7.10 30.13
CA PHE A 692 -3.91 -7.75 31.31
C PHE A 692 -2.69 -7.01 31.87
N PHE A 693 -1.90 -6.34 31.01
CA PHE A 693 -0.75 -5.54 31.43
C PHE A 693 -0.43 -4.45 30.41
N GLY A 694 0.21 -3.40 30.86
CA GLY A 694 0.81 -2.37 30.03
C GLY A 694 2.33 -2.49 30.03
N SER A 695 2.93 -2.31 28.86
CA SER A 695 4.39 -2.39 28.65
C SER A 695 4.83 -1.28 27.70
N PHE A 696 5.80 -0.46 28.14
CA PHE A 696 6.18 0.77 27.46
C PHE A 696 7.70 0.89 27.41
N TRP A 697 8.25 0.91 26.19
CA TRP A 697 9.69 1.05 26.02
C TRP A 697 10.25 2.34 26.58
N THR A 698 11.49 2.25 27.08
CA THR A 698 12.41 3.37 27.30
C THR A 698 13.54 3.30 26.26
N ASN A 699 14.41 4.31 26.22
CA ASN A 699 15.65 4.27 25.44
C ASN A 699 16.75 3.45 26.16
N GLY A 700 16.52 3.07 27.41
CA GLY A 700 17.46 2.36 28.26
C GLY A 700 17.76 0.94 27.83
N THR A 701 18.96 0.48 28.21
CA THR A 701 19.41 -0.88 27.91
C THR A 701 20.18 -1.44 29.09
N SER A 702 19.85 -2.68 29.49
CA SER A 702 20.62 -3.38 30.51
C SER A 702 21.86 -4.03 29.88
N SER A 703 23.04 -3.64 30.33
CA SER A 703 24.32 -4.23 29.91
C SER A 703 24.84 -5.33 30.88
N SER A 704 24.18 -5.50 32.01
CA SER A 704 24.59 -6.45 33.07
C SER A 704 23.88 -7.80 33.01
N ILE A 705 22.83 -7.92 32.20
CA ILE A 705 22.01 -9.12 32.10
C ILE A 705 22.05 -9.65 30.67
N TYR A 706 22.60 -10.86 30.47
CA TYR A 706 22.47 -11.59 29.18
C TYR A 706 21.02 -12.09 29.04
N PRO A 707 20.36 -11.99 27.88
CA PRO A 707 20.82 -11.62 26.52
C PRO A 707 20.68 -10.14 26.15
N TRP A 708 21.07 -9.23 27.00
CA TRP A 708 21.13 -7.79 26.72
C TRP A 708 19.78 -7.15 26.41
N PRO A 709 18.81 -7.22 27.34
CA PRO A 709 17.48 -6.67 27.14
C PRO A 709 17.51 -5.13 27.04
N ALA A 710 16.39 -4.56 26.63
CA ALA A 710 16.09 -3.14 26.78
C ALA A 710 15.12 -2.92 27.92
N ASP A 711 15.14 -1.73 28.45
CA ASP A 711 14.38 -1.38 29.63
C ASP A 711 13.00 -0.83 29.26
N TYR A 712 12.01 -1.10 30.12
CA TYR A 712 10.64 -0.71 29.90
C TYR A 712 9.87 -0.54 31.20
N PHE A 713 8.87 0.32 31.16
CA PHE A 713 7.88 0.48 32.22
C PHE A 713 6.78 -0.59 32.07
N TYR A 714 6.38 -1.16 33.22
CA TYR A 714 5.39 -2.24 33.25
C TYR A 714 4.36 -2.04 34.38
N PHE A 715 3.12 -2.36 34.11
CA PHE A 715 2.12 -2.61 35.15
C PHE A 715 1.23 -3.81 34.76
N GLY A 716 0.81 -4.58 35.79
CA GLY A 716 -0.09 -5.71 35.62
C GLY A 716 -0.22 -6.55 36.87
N TYR A 717 -1.30 -7.32 36.97
CA TYR A 717 -1.54 -8.27 38.08
C TYR A 717 -1.38 -7.68 39.50
N GLY A 718 -1.77 -6.43 39.66
CA GLY A 718 -1.68 -5.73 40.95
C GLY A 718 -0.30 -5.21 41.28
N GLU A 719 0.60 -5.12 40.35
CA GLU A 719 1.94 -4.58 40.49
C GLU A 719 2.28 -3.55 39.40
N VAL A 720 3.13 -2.59 39.79
CA VAL A 720 3.72 -1.61 38.88
C VAL A 720 5.24 -1.66 39.07
N TRP A 721 5.93 -1.81 37.94
CA TRP A 721 7.39 -1.76 37.90
C TRP A 721 7.82 -0.54 37.10
N PRO A 722 8.38 0.47 37.71
CA PRO A 722 8.90 1.65 37.03
C PRO A 722 9.96 1.31 35.96
N LEU A 723 10.75 0.27 36.25
CA LEU A 723 11.76 -0.25 35.34
C LEU A 723 11.80 -1.77 35.40
N LYS A 724 11.68 -2.39 34.24
CA LYS A 724 11.90 -3.83 33.98
C LYS A 724 12.69 -3.98 32.68
N SER A 725 13.16 -5.18 32.39
CA SER A 725 13.89 -5.45 31.15
C SER A 725 13.15 -6.49 30.33
N GLU A 726 13.12 -6.30 29.00
CA GLU A 726 12.47 -7.18 28.02
C GLU A 726 13.36 -7.36 26.78
N ASN A 727 13.20 -8.48 26.08
CA ASN A 727 13.94 -8.77 24.87
C ASN A 727 13.62 -7.74 23.76
N ARG A 728 14.64 -7.23 23.09
CA ARG A 728 14.53 -6.11 22.14
C ARG A 728 13.71 -6.42 20.89
N SER A 729 13.57 -7.69 20.54
CA SER A 729 12.66 -8.12 19.49
C SER A 729 11.19 -8.16 19.91
N SER A 730 10.87 -7.99 21.20
CA SER A 730 9.47 -7.74 21.61
C SER A 730 8.94 -6.44 21.02
N GLY A 731 7.65 -6.39 20.74
CA GLY A 731 6.96 -5.17 20.36
C GLY A 731 6.20 -4.61 21.55
N LEU A 732 6.61 -3.45 22.07
CA LEU A 732 5.92 -2.76 23.15
C LEU A 732 5.43 -1.39 22.70
N ALA A 733 4.53 -0.79 23.47
CA ALA A 733 4.09 0.58 23.25
C ALA A 733 5.22 1.59 23.49
N VAL A 734 5.09 2.76 22.91
CA VAL A 734 5.94 3.92 23.18
C VAL A 734 5.04 5.07 23.63
N ARG A 735 5.39 5.72 24.73
CA ARG A 735 4.79 6.99 25.15
C ARG A 735 5.87 8.03 25.17
N CYS A 736 5.89 8.94 24.22
CA CYS A 736 7.00 9.84 24.01
C CYS A 736 7.17 10.85 25.19
N GLN A 737 8.41 11.16 25.50
CA GLN A 737 8.84 12.21 26.42
C GLN A 737 9.20 13.46 25.63
N LYS A 738 8.94 14.64 26.16
CA LYS A 738 9.31 15.91 25.54
C LYS A 738 10.82 16.13 25.61
N GLU A 739 11.42 16.56 24.50
CA GLU A 739 12.83 16.97 24.42
C GLU A 739 13.15 18.20 25.31
#